data_205d02ae102b55579b6f229429cb8cf8
#
_entry.id   205d02ae102b55579b6f229429cb8cf8
#
_cell.length_a   1.000
_cell.length_b   1.000
_cell.length_c   1.000
_cell.angle_alpha   90.00
_cell.angle_beta   90.00
_cell.angle_gamma   90.00
#
_symmetry.space_group_name_H-M   'P 1'
#
loop_
_entity.id
_entity.type
_entity.pdbx_description
1 polymer ?
#
loop_
_entity_poly.entity_id
_entity_poly.type
_entity_poly.pdbx_seq_one_letter_code
_entity_poly.pdbx_strand_id
1 'polypeptide(L)'
;IARRQRQMCIRDSSEYNDASEFRYLKESHYVQNRISDAMSFAATITPLPGWDIVGEMKVRFDVEDNSFKRGYPTVEKPDGELKVDIGTKQGYVYPGMEWKNSKWGSYTRGNAFNYYLSPNVSTSYVHTWGEHYFKAVAGFQMELQENSNGFTYKDGILGSDIYSFANSNGTLSAGEDRTHWSTMGMYAKLNWNYQETYFLEFSGRYDGSSRFAPGNRWGFFPSFSAGYDIARTNYFKSWNLPFSQLKLRVSYGRLGNQNGAGLYDYLGVMDLVSNSSNAWLLPGVNATPAKGMIAKTPKMVSPYITWEKVDNANLGLDLLLLDNRLTITADIYQRTTHDMIGPAEAIPAIGGISKDDRAKVNNATLRNRGWELSVNWQDQLKCGFSYGVGFNISNYKAVVTKYNNPEGLIFNNHTGLARNRGYYEGMDIGEIWGYEANDLFMTNREVDEYLRTVDLSFFKADNQWQRGDVKYIDSNGDGKVDPGKGTLADHGDLKVIGNTTPKYSFGINLNAGYKGFGISALFQGVAKRQFPMAGATYLYGGNCYFKEHLDYFNAWHPDGYLPRLTDNSKDKEVNIGYNTTRYLLNAAYMRLKNLTVSYSFKPQLVEKIGLSNLKVYFTCDNLFTISKLPQQFDPETLNQVNGWVGGSNASAPALTSPLTANGNGRVYPLNRNFVFGIDITF
;
A
#
# COMPACT_ATOMS: atom_id res chain seq x y z
N ILE A 1 -23.70 -3.57 20.21
CA ILE A 1 -23.84 -2.11 20.10
C ILE A 1 -23.77 -1.65 18.63
N ALA A 2 -22.78 -2.05 17.86
CA ALA A 2 -22.68 -1.71 16.44
C ALA A 2 -23.88 -2.16 15.59
N ARG A 3 -24.48 -3.31 15.93
CA ARG A 3 -25.68 -3.83 15.27
C ARG A 3 -26.94 -2.99 15.58
N ARG A 4 -27.08 -2.48 16.80
CA ARG A 4 -28.21 -1.59 17.19
C ARG A 4 -28.04 -0.18 16.60
N GLN A 5 -26.84 0.37 16.55
CA GLN A 5 -26.61 1.67 15.95
C GLN A 5 -26.84 1.65 14.42
N ARG A 6 -26.48 0.57 13.73
CA ARG A 6 -26.79 0.39 12.30
C ARG A 6 -28.29 0.25 12.04
N GLN A 7 -29.05 -0.37 12.95
CA GLN A 7 -30.52 -0.42 12.85
C GLN A 7 -31.18 0.94 13.11
N MET A 8 -30.61 1.79 14.00
CA MET A 8 -31.11 3.13 14.25
C MET A 8 -30.97 4.04 13.02
N CYS A 9 -29.81 4.03 12.36
CA CYS A 9 -29.60 4.81 11.12
C CYS A 9 -30.54 4.42 9.99
N ILE A 10 -31.10 3.23 10.01
CA ILE A 10 -32.05 2.73 8.99
C ILE A 10 -33.50 3.11 9.35
N ARG A 11 -33.85 3.21 10.64
CA ARG A 11 -35.25 3.44 11.08
C ARG A 11 -35.63 4.91 11.16
N ASP A 12 -34.71 5.82 11.44
CA ASP A 12 -35.05 7.21 11.82
C ASP A 12 -34.84 8.23 10.70
N SER A 13 -34.32 7.84 9.53
CA SER A 13 -34.21 8.75 8.39
C SER A 13 -35.45 8.63 7.50
N SER A 14 -36.30 9.67 7.51
CA SER A 14 -37.42 9.82 6.57
C SER A 14 -36.97 10.01 5.12
N GLU A 15 -35.68 10.26 4.88
CA GLU A 15 -35.07 10.30 3.57
C GLU A 15 -34.13 9.11 3.37
N TYR A 16 -34.49 8.25 2.45
CA TYR A 16 -33.71 7.07 2.07
C TYR A 16 -32.43 7.48 1.38
N ASN A 17 -31.31 7.41 2.09
CA ASN A 17 -30.03 7.68 1.48
C ASN A 17 -29.40 6.39 0.95
N ASP A 18 -29.02 6.44 -0.31
CA ASP A 18 -28.39 5.34 -1.06
C ASP A 18 -27.01 4.91 -0.53
N ALA A 19 -26.47 5.61 0.47
CA ALA A 19 -25.16 5.37 1.04
C ALA A 19 -25.09 4.27 2.11
N SER A 20 -26.16 3.56 2.38
CA SER A 20 -26.13 2.46 3.34
C SER A 20 -25.39 1.25 2.79
N GLU A 21 -24.15 1.05 3.19
CA GLU A 21 -23.32 -0.10 2.81
C GLU A 21 -23.97 -1.45 3.18
N PHE A 22 -24.87 -1.46 4.14
CA PHE A 22 -25.61 -2.65 4.56
C PHE A 22 -26.55 -3.20 3.50
N ARG A 23 -27.15 -2.34 2.69
CA ARG A 23 -27.97 -2.74 1.54
C ARG A 23 -27.14 -3.45 0.49
N TYR A 24 -25.93 -2.91 0.23
CA TYR A 24 -25.01 -3.50 -0.75
C TYR A 24 -24.55 -4.89 -0.32
N LEU A 25 -24.24 -5.06 0.96
CA LEU A 25 -23.80 -6.35 1.50
C LEU A 25 -24.90 -7.42 1.46
N LYS A 26 -26.16 -7.04 1.61
CA LYS A 26 -27.29 -7.98 1.61
C LYS A 26 -27.69 -8.43 0.20
N GLU A 27 -27.71 -7.50 -0.75
CA GLU A 27 -28.30 -7.72 -2.09
C GLU A 27 -27.23 -7.89 -3.18
N SER A 28 -25.95 -7.74 -2.86
CA SER A 28 -24.88 -7.90 -3.84
C SER A 28 -23.98 -9.08 -3.47
N HIS A 29 -23.75 -9.96 -4.45
CA HIS A 29 -22.88 -11.12 -4.28
C HIS A 29 -21.80 -11.13 -5.35
N TYR A 30 -20.56 -11.15 -4.90
CA TYR A 30 -19.40 -11.38 -5.75
C TYR A 30 -18.86 -12.78 -5.50
N VAL A 31 -18.77 -13.56 -6.56
CA VAL A 31 -18.17 -14.89 -6.53
C VAL A 31 -16.97 -14.88 -7.46
N GLN A 32 -15.83 -15.24 -6.94
CA GLN A 32 -14.60 -15.42 -7.70
C GLN A 32 -14.16 -16.89 -7.60
N ASN A 33 -14.14 -17.56 -8.73
CA ASN A 33 -13.54 -18.86 -8.86
C ASN A 33 -12.20 -18.69 -9.57
N ARG A 34 -11.12 -19.07 -8.91
CA ARG A 34 -9.78 -18.97 -9.48
C ARG A 34 -9.10 -20.34 -9.41
N ILE A 35 -8.58 -20.76 -10.54
CA ILE A 35 -7.67 -21.89 -10.64
C ILE A 35 -6.31 -21.31 -10.99
N SER A 36 -5.31 -21.61 -10.19
CA SER A 36 -3.93 -21.19 -10.42
C SER A 36 -3.04 -22.41 -10.34
N ASP A 37 -2.54 -22.83 -11.49
CA ASP A 37 -1.61 -23.95 -11.60
C ASP A 37 -0.23 -23.44 -11.93
N ALA A 38 0.77 -23.83 -11.13
CA ALA A 38 2.16 -23.53 -11.35
C ALA A 38 2.98 -24.81 -11.40
N MET A 39 3.68 -24.98 -12.50
CA MET A 39 4.57 -26.11 -12.74
C MET A 39 6.00 -25.63 -12.93
N SER A 40 6.95 -26.36 -12.39
CA SER A 40 8.38 -26.14 -12.62
C SER A 40 9.01 -27.44 -13.04
N PHE A 41 9.70 -27.41 -14.18
CA PHE A 41 10.48 -28.51 -14.70
C PHE A 41 11.95 -28.12 -14.64
N ALA A 42 12.78 -28.91 -13.97
CA ALA A 42 14.21 -28.66 -13.90
C ALA A 42 14.98 -29.91 -14.30
N ALA A 43 16.03 -29.72 -15.08
CA ALA A 43 16.98 -30.75 -15.42
C ALA A 43 18.39 -30.25 -15.07
N THR A 44 19.16 -31.08 -14.37
CA THR A 44 20.55 -30.80 -14.02
C THR A 44 21.45 -31.81 -14.67
N ILE A 45 22.49 -31.32 -15.33
CA ILE A 45 23.58 -32.14 -15.90
C ILE A 45 24.86 -31.75 -15.16
N THR A 46 25.59 -32.71 -14.64
CA THR A 46 26.88 -32.55 -13.97
C THR A 46 28.01 -33.17 -14.83
N PRO A 47 28.57 -32.40 -15.79
CA PRO A 47 29.60 -32.95 -16.73
C PRO A 47 30.88 -33.30 -16.01
N LEU A 48 31.25 -32.57 -14.98
CA LEU A 48 32.44 -32.78 -14.15
C LEU A 48 32.11 -32.52 -12.68
N PRO A 49 32.83 -33.12 -11.72
CA PRO A 49 32.65 -32.77 -10.31
C PRO A 49 32.76 -31.26 -10.05
N GLY A 50 31.74 -30.70 -9.44
CA GLY A 50 31.64 -29.28 -9.15
C GLY A 50 31.14 -28.39 -10.31
N TRP A 51 30.83 -28.97 -11.47
CA TRP A 51 30.26 -28.23 -12.61
C TRP A 51 28.84 -28.71 -12.91
N ASP A 52 27.86 -27.86 -12.64
CA ASP A 52 26.45 -28.12 -12.91
C ASP A 52 25.92 -27.19 -14.00
N ILE A 53 25.12 -27.75 -14.89
CA ILE A 53 24.32 -27.03 -15.89
C ILE A 53 22.86 -27.32 -15.57
N VAL A 54 22.08 -26.28 -15.29
CA VAL A 54 20.66 -26.37 -14.91
C VAL A 54 19.80 -25.68 -15.95
N GLY A 55 18.89 -26.44 -16.54
CA GLY A 55 17.78 -25.91 -17.34
C GLY A 55 16.50 -25.94 -16.52
N GLU A 56 15.82 -24.80 -16.36
CA GLU A 56 14.56 -24.69 -15.63
C GLU A 56 13.52 -24.01 -16.50
N MET A 57 12.30 -24.56 -16.49
CA MET A 57 11.12 -23.96 -17.11
C MET A 57 10.02 -23.85 -16.09
N LYS A 58 9.59 -22.60 -15.78
CA LYS A 58 8.42 -22.32 -14.95
C LYS A 58 7.25 -21.92 -15.85
N VAL A 59 6.11 -22.54 -15.60
CA VAL A 59 4.86 -22.24 -16.30
C VAL A 59 3.78 -22.02 -15.24
N ARG A 60 3.02 -20.92 -15.36
CA ARG A 60 1.85 -20.69 -14.53
C ARG A 60 0.66 -20.29 -15.41
N PHE A 61 -0.46 -20.90 -15.12
CA PHE A 61 -1.75 -20.56 -15.73
C PHE A 61 -2.69 -20.12 -14.62
N ASP A 62 -3.28 -18.95 -14.79
CA ASP A 62 -4.33 -18.45 -13.92
C ASP A 62 -5.61 -18.32 -14.76
N VAL A 63 -6.66 -19.04 -14.37
CA VAL A 63 -8.00 -18.97 -14.97
C VAL A 63 -8.94 -18.43 -13.92
N GLU A 64 -9.65 -17.35 -14.23
CA GLU A 64 -10.62 -16.78 -13.33
C GLU A 64 -11.99 -16.72 -14.01
N ASP A 65 -13.03 -17.14 -13.27
CA ASP A 65 -14.43 -16.95 -13.61
C ASP A 65 -15.09 -16.17 -12.47
N ASN A 66 -15.41 -14.94 -12.75
CA ASN A 66 -15.95 -14.01 -11.77
C ASN A 66 -17.40 -13.73 -12.09
N SER A 67 -18.27 -13.75 -11.09
CA SER A 67 -19.64 -13.29 -11.25
C SER A 67 -19.97 -12.24 -10.21
N PHE A 68 -20.57 -11.17 -10.65
CA PHE A 68 -21.07 -10.11 -9.80
C PHE A 68 -22.56 -9.93 -10.00
N LYS A 69 -23.31 -10.18 -8.94
CA LYS A 69 -24.76 -10.04 -8.87
C LYS A 69 -25.05 -8.79 -8.06
N ARG A 70 -25.82 -7.90 -8.62
CA ARG A 70 -26.26 -6.69 -7.97
C ARG A 70 -27.77 -6.66 -7.98
N GLY A 71 -28.36 -7.08 -6.85
CA GLY A 71 -29.81 -7.11 -6.66
C GLY A 71 -30.42 -5.70 -6.53
N TYR A 72 -31.71 -5.64 -6.51
CA TYR A 72 -32.45 -4.41 -6.18
C TYR A 72 -32.47 -4.24 -4.66
N PRO A 73 -32.02 -3.12 -4.09
CA PRO A 73 -32.15 -2.89 -2.69
C PRO A 73 -33.62 -2.74 -2.32
N THR A 74 -34.08 -3.57 -1.41
CA THR A 74 -35.41 -3.43 -0.79
C THR A 74 -35.33 -2.50 0.40
N VAL A 75 -36.20 -1.53 0.47
CA VAL A 75 -36.35 -0.58 1.56
C VAL A 75 -37.66 -0.86 2.25
N GLU A 76 -37.57 -1.17 3.55
CA GLU A 76 -38.78 -1.22 4.42
C GLU A 76 -39.12 0.20 4.84
N LYS A 77 -40.30 0.68 4.43
CA LYS A 77 -40.83 1.95 4.90
C LYS A 77 -41.23 1.85 6.39
N PRO A 78 -41.38 2.99 7.08
CA PRO A 78 -41.82 3.00 8.47
C PRO A 78 -43.20 2.32 8.71
N ASP A 79 -44.00 2.21 7.68
CA ASP A 79 -45.31 1.51 7.65
C ASP A 79 -45.20 0.00 7.37
N GLY A 80 -43.96 -0.53 7.21
CA GLY A 80 -43.71 -1.94 6.92
C GLY A 80 -43.84 -2.33 5.45
N GLU A 81 -44.14 -1.39 4.56
CA GLU A 81 -44.19 -1.67 3.11
C GLU A 81 -42.78 -1.77 2.51
N LEU A 82 -42.51 -2.86 1.81
CA LEU A 82 -41.26 -3.04 1.09
C LEU A 82 -41.31 -2.31 -0.25
N LYS A 83 -40.44 -1.32 -0.43
CA LYS A 83 -40.26 -0.62 -1.71
C LYS A 83 -38.95 -1.04 -2.35
N VAL A 84 -39.00 -1.47 -3.61
CA VAL A 84 -37.80 -1.72 -4.43
C VAL A 84 -37.27 -0.38 -4.92
N ASP A 85 -36.04 -0.04 -4.57
CA ASP A 85 -35.38 1.16 -5.05
C ASP A 85 -34.74 0.88 -6.44
N ILE A 86 -35.38 1.37 -7.49
CA ILE A 86 -34.91 1.29 -8.88
C ILE A 86 -33.95 2.45 -9.21
N GLY A 87 -33.42 3.13 -8.22
CA GLY A 87 -32.58 4.33 -8.39
C GLY A 87 -31.36 4.15 -9.28
N THR A 88 -31.10 5.16 -10.08
CA THR A 88 -30.05 5.21 -11.13
C THR A 88 -28.71 5.70 -10.60
N LYS A 89 -28.30 5.44 -9.36
CA LYS A 89 -27.02 5.95 -8.88
C LYS A 89 -25.84 5.04 -9.19
N GLN A 90 -24.74 5.70 -9.54
CA GLN A 90 -23.46 5.10 -9.93
C GLN A 90 -22.95 4.10 -8.88
N GLY A 91 -22.64 2.92 -9.34
CA GLY A 91 -22.20 1.88 -8.47
C GLY A 91 -20.70 1.82 -8.23
N TYR A 92 -20.38 1.06 -7.23
CA TYR A 92 -19.03 0.76 -6.80
C TYR A 92 -18.28 -0.13 -7.78
N VAL A 93 -17.00 0.15 -8.02
CA VAL A 93 -16.12 -0.60 -8.89
C VAL A 93 -15.26 -1.53 -8.04
N TYR A 94 -15.19 -2.80 -8.41
CA TYR A 94 -14.21 -3.74 -7.83
C TYR A 94 -12.85 -3.57 -8.52
N PRO A 95 -11.74 -3.84 -7.82
CA PRO A 95 -10.42 -3.76 -8.41
C PRO A 95 -10.31 -4.62 -9.67
N GLY A 96 -9.90 -4.02 -10.78
CA GLY A 96 -9.73 -4.69 -12.06
C GLY A 96 -10.92 -4.63 -13.02
N MET A 97 -12.05 -4.05 -12.61
CA MET A 97 -13.22 -3.86 -13.49
C MET A 97 -13.69 -2.41 -13.46
N GLU A 98 -13.40 -1.64 -14.49
CA GLU A 98 -14.00 -0.31 -14.66
C GLU A 98 -15.43 -0.44 -15.21
N TRP A 99 -16.41 -0.26 -14.32
CA TRP A 99 -17.83 -0.26 -14.72
C TRP A 99 -18.36 1.16 -14.74
N LYS A 100 -18.46 1.72 -15.90
CA LYS A 100 -19.22 2.96 -16.09
C LYS A 100 -20.70 2.60 -16.12
N ASN A 101 -21.47 3.09 -15.14
CA ASN A 101 -22.94 3.02 -15.08
C ASN A 101 -23.56 1.67 -14.72
N SER A 102 -23.06 0.95 -13.73
CA SER A 102 -23.78 -0.22 -13.22
C SER A 102 -25.05 0.20 -12.49
N LYS A 103 -26.20 -0.08 -13.06
CA LYS A 103 -27.51 0.11 -12.43
C LYS A 103 -27.81 -1.04 -11.48
N TRP A 104 -28.63 -0.80 -10.46
CA TRP A 104 -29.21 -1.86 -9.65
C TRP A 104 -29.95 -2.89 -10.54
N GLY A 105 -30.01 -4.13 -10.08
CA GLY A 105 -30.58 -5.20 -10.90
C GLY A 105 -29.69 -5.54 -12.07
N SER A 106 -28.42 -5.75 -11.86
CA SER A 106 -27.48 -6.11 -12.92
C SER A 106 -26.73 -7.41 -12.63
N TYR A 107 -26.34 -8.07 -13.69
CA TYR A 107 -25.50 -9.25 -13.67
C TYR A 107 -24.28 -9.06 -14.55
N THR A 108 -23.15 -9.42 -13.99
CA THR A 108 -21.88 -9.37 -14.67
C THR A 108 -21.18 -10.69 -14.58
N ARG A 109 -20.57 -11.11 -15.66
CA ARG A 109 -19.61 -12.21 -15.68
C ARG A 109 -18.29 -11.71 -16.25
N GLY A 110 -17.20 -11.92 -15.51
CA GLY A 110 -15.85 -11.66 -15.96
C GLY A 110 -15.09 -12.97 -16.08
N ASN A 111 -14.24 -13.06 -17.07
CA ASN A 111 -13.30 -14.16 -17.25
C ASN A 111 -11.90 -13.60 -17.45
N ALA A 112 -10.91 -14.26 -16.86
CA ALA A 112 -9.52 -13.93 -17.13
C ALA A 112 -8.74 -15.22 -17.43
N PHE A 113 -7.85 -15.12 -18.40
CA PHE A 113 -6.86 -16.13 -18.70
C PHE A 113 -5.48 -15.47 -18.75
N ASN A 114 -4.63 -15.86 -17.81
CA ASN A 114 -3.29 -15.33 -17.73
C ASN A 114 -2.31 -16.49 -17.80
N TYR A 115 -1.25 -16.30 -18.56
CA TYR A 115 -0.15 -17.25 -18.52
C TYR A 115 1.18 -16.57 -18.31
N TYR A 116 2.07 -17.25 -17.61
CA TYR A 116 3.43 -16.82 -17.33
C TYR A 116 4.39 -17.95 -17.67
N LEU A 117 5.43 -17.60 -18.40
CA LEU A 117 6.52 -18.51 -18.78
C LEU A 117 7.84 -17.91 -18.31
N SER A 118 8.69 -18.72 -17.70
CA SER A 118 10.03 -18.31 -17.30
C SER A 118 11.06 -19.42 -17.53
N PRO A 119 11.62 -19.52 -18.74
CA PRO A 119 12.80 -20.35 -19.00
C PRO A 119 14.05 -19.73 -18.37
N ASN A 120 14.87 -20.55 -17.76
CA ASN A 120 16.16 -20.20 -17.17
C ASN A 120 17.18 -21.29 -17.49
N VAL A 121 18.33 -20.90 -18.01
CA VAL A 121 19.47 -21.79 -18.20
C VAL A 121 20.65 -21.20 -17.47
N SER A 122 21.24 -21.97 -16.57
CA SER A 122 22.39 -21.51 -15.80
C SER A 122 23.48 -22.58 -15.73
N THR A 123 24.69 -22.14 -15.58
CA THR A 123 25.84 -23.01 -15.28
C THR A 123 26.51 -22.52 -14.01
N SER A 124 26.92 -23.44 -13.17
CA SER A 124 27.69 -23.14 -11.97
C SER A 124 28.90 -24.05 -11.86
N TYR A 125 30.03 -23.45 -11.51
CA TYR A 125 31.25 -24.17 -11.24
C TYR A 125 31.77 -23.86 -9.84
N VAL A 126 32.03 -24.89 -9.06
CA VAL A 126 32.55 -24.79 -7.69
C VAL A 126 33.90 -25.48 -7.65
N HIS A 127 34.90 -24.80 -7.14
CA HIS A 127 36.24 -25.35 -6.97
C HIS A 127 36.85 -24.88 -5.65
N THR A 128 37.49 -25.82 -4.93
CA THR A 128 38.26 -25.51 -3.72
C THR A 128 39.71 -25.82 -3.98
N TRP A 129 40.55 -24.80 -3.80
CA TRP A 129 42.00 -24.91 -3.96
C TRP A 129 42.69 -24.53 -2.62
N GLY A 130 43.16 -25.55 -1.92
CA GLY A 130 43.62 -25.35 -0.55
C GLY A 130 42.52 -24.77 0.35
N GLU A 131 42.76 -23.58 0.87
CA GLU A 131 41.80 -22.87 1.72
C GLU A 131 40.94 -21.84 0.96
N HIS A 132 41.14 -21.75 -0.37
CA HIS A 132 40.35 -20.88 -1.24
C HIS A 132 39.15 -21.62 -1.80
N TYR A 133 37.98 -21.06 -1.60
CA TYR A 133 36.73 -21.53 -2.21
C TYR A 133 36.30 -20.56 -3.29
N PHE A 134 36.04 -21.06 -4.49
CA PHE A 134 35.53 -20.31 -5.62
C PHE A 134 34.20 -20.90 -6.09
N LYS A 135 33.24 -20.04 -6.39
CA LYS A 135 32.01 -20.40 -7.09
C LYS A 135 31.71 -19.37 -8.16
N ALA A 136 31.66 -19.82 -9.40
CA ALA A 136 31.23 -19.01 -10.54
C ALA A 136 29.85 -19.49 -11.01
N VAL A 137 28.96 -18.54 -11.31
CA VAL A 137 27.64 -18.83 -11.89
C VAL A 137 27.45 -17.90 -13.09
N ALA A 138 26.93 -18.43 -14.18
CA ALA A 138 26.49 -17.62 -15.33
C ALA A 138 25.17 -18.20 -15.84
N GLY A 139 24.29 -17.36 -16.37
CA GLY A 139 23.02 -17.84 -16.88
C GLY A 139 22.27 -16.82 -17.73
N PHE A 140 21.22 -17.32 -18.33
CA PHE A 140 20.24 -16.58 -19.10
C PHE A 140 18.85 -16.87 -18.59
N GLN A 141 18.06 -15.85 -18.38
CA GLN A 141 16.68 -15.94 -17.92
C GLN A 141 15.78 -15.11 -18.82
N MET A 142 14.61 -15.63 -19.11
CA MET A 142 13.55 -14.87 -19.78
C MET A 142 12.25 -14.99 -18.96
N GLU A 143 11.43 -13.97 -19.03
CA GLU A 143 10.06 -13.98 -18.47
C GLU A 143 9.11 -13.40 -19.51
N LEU A 144 7.97 -14.05 -19.66
CA LEU A 144 6.87 -13.61 -20.50
C LEU A 144 5.58 -13.74 -19.71
N GLN A 145 4.78 -12.69 -19.70
CA GLN A 145 3.42 -12.74 -19.17
C GLN A 145 2.44 -12.16 -20.17
N GLU A 146 1.34 -12.86 -20.36
CA GLU A 146 0.18 -12.37 -21.11
C GLU A 146 -1.06 -12.49 -20.24
N ASN A 147 -1.86 -11.42 -20.25
CA ASN A 147 -3.13 -11.36 -19.54
C ASN A 147 -4.22 -11.04 -20.55
N SER A 148 -5.29 -11.83 -20.52
CA SER A 148 -6.50 -11.62 -21.31
C SER A 148 -7.69 -11.58 -20.35
N ASN A 149 -8.38 -10.45 -20.31
CA ASN A 149 -9.53 -10.23 -19.45
C ASN A 149 -10.74 -9.91 -20.31
N GLY A 150 -11.85 -10.58 -20.07
CA GLY A 150 -13.10 -10.32 -20.74
C GLY A 150 -14.22 -10.09 -19.74
N PHE A 151 -15.24 -9.36 -20.14
CA PHE A 151 -16.44 -9.21 -19.34
C PHE A 151 -17.70 -9.13 -20.20
N THR A 152 -18.79 -9.56 -19.60
CA THR A 152 -20.15 -9.39 -20.11
C THR A 152 -21.02 -8.83 -19.00
N TYR A 153 -21.79 -7.79 -19.31
CA TYR A 153 -22.66 -7.07 -18.39
C TYR A 153 -24.04 -6.92 -18.99
N LYS A 154 -25.09 -7.06 -18.17
CA LYS A 154 -26.46 -6.75 -18.55
C LYS A 154 -27.23 -6.24 -17.33
N ASP A 155 -27.98 -5.17 -17.49
CA ASP A 155 -28.88 -4.63 -16.49
C ASP A 155 -30.33 -5.11 -16.69
N GLY A 156 -31.24 -4.68 -15.81
CA GLY A 156 -32.66 -5.00 -15.91
C GLY A 156 -32.97 -6.47 -15.59
N ILE A 157 -32.45 -7.01 -14.51
CA ILE A 157 -32.81 -8.35 -14.02
C ILE A 157 -34.29 -8.40 -13.64
N LEU A 158 -35.02 -9.41 -14.13
CA LEU A 158 -36.46 -9.54 -13.93
C LEU A 158 -36.90 -10.14 -12.61
N GLY A 159 -35.97 -10.65 -11.81
CA GLY A 159 -36.27 -11.25 -10.48
C GLY A 159 -35.05 -11.24 -9.58
N SER A 160 -35.29 -11.30 -8.25
CA SER A 160 -34.24 -11.20 -7.25
C SER A 160 -33.38 -12.46 -7.09
N ASP A 161 -33.87 -13.62 -7.51
CA ASP A 161 -33.23 -14.91 -7.17
C ASP A 161 -32.49 -15.56 -8.32
N ILE A 162 -32.84 -15.22 -9.57
CA ILE A 162 -32.22 -15.81 -10.77
C ILE A 162 -31.40 -14.74 -11.50
N TYR A 163 -30.09 -14.86 -11.38
CA TYR A 163 -29.13 -13.98 -12.03
C TYR A 163 -28.58 -14.64 -13.28
N SER A 164 -29.11 -14.24 -14.43
CA SER A 164 -28.61 -14.68 -15.74
C SER A 164 -28.83 -13.59 -16.79
N PHE A 165 -28.06 -13.62 -17.87
CA PHE A 165 -28.25 -12.71 -19.01
C PHE A 165 -29.58 -12.94 -19.72
N ALA A 166 -30.11 -14.16 -19.69
CA ALA A 166 -31.42 -14.49 -20.24
C ALA A 166 -32.56 -13.90 -19.42
N ASN A 167 -32.42 -13.77 -18.12
CA ASN A 167 -33.39 -13.19 -17.19
C ASN A 167 -33.17 -11.69 -16.99
N SER A 168 -32.76 -10.99 -18.01
CA SER A 168 -32.49 -9.55 -18.00
C SER A 168 -32.98 -8.90 -19.28
N ASN A 169 -33.69 -7.76 -19.18
CA ASN A 169 -34.26 -7.04 -20.31
C ASN A 169 -33.48 -5.78 -20.71
N GLY A 170 -32.39 -5.45 -20.02
CA GLY A 170 -31.57 -4.29 -20.33
C GLY A 170 -30.60 -4.50 -21.49
N THR A 171 -29.68 -3.56 -21.66
CA THR A 171 -28.68 -3.59 -22.73
C THR A 171 -27.50 -4.46 -22.38
N LEU A 172 -27.14 -5.36 -23.30
CA LEU A 172 -25.92 -6.17 -23.17
C LEU A 172 -24.69 -5.32 -23.51
N SER A 173 -23.70 -5.35 -22.66
CA SER A 173 -22.38 -4.75 -22.88
C SER A 173 -21.30 -5.81 -22.67
N ALA A 174 -20.30 -5.81 -23.52
CA ALA A 174 -19.14 -6.69 -23.39
C ALA A 174 -17.86 -5.91 -23.73
N GLY A 175 -16.76 -6.34 -23.17
CA GLY A 175 -15.44 -5.77 -23.45
C GLY A 175 -14.36 -6.81 -23.23
N GLU A 176 -13.19 -6.55 -23.82
CA GLU A 176 -11.99 -7.36 -23.71
C GLU A 176 -10.79 -6.43 -23.58
N ASP A 177 -9.82 -6.86 -22.75
CA ASP A 177 -8.51 -6.22 -22.60
C ASP A 177 -7.42 -7.28 -22.66
N ARG A 178 -6.36 -7.02 -23.42
CA ARG A 178 -5.18 -7.88 -23.53
C ARG A 178 -3.93 -7.09 -23.30
N THR A 179 -3.10 -7.60 -22.40
CA THR A 179 -1.80 -7.00 -22.09
C THR A 179 -0.72 -8.06 -22.05
N HIS A 180 0.49 -7.69 -22.46
CA HIS A 180 1.65 -8.57 -22.36
C HIS A 180 2.90 -7.79 -22.04
N TRP A 181 3.86 -8.47 -21.43
CA TRP A 181 5.20 -7.96 -21.24
C TRP A 181 6.21 -9.11 -21.23
N SER A 182 7.43 -8.78 -21.55
CA SER A 182 8.54 -9.72 -21.47
C SER A 182 9.80 -9.05 -20.95
N THR A 183 10.62 -9.81 -20.25
CA THR A 183 11.97 -9.45 -19.86
C THR A 183 12.91 -10.58 -20.23
N MET A 184 14.15 -10.24 -20.54
CA MET A 184 15.22 -11.22 -20.71
C MET A 184 16.53 -10.65 -20.20
N GLY A 185 17.39 -11.49 -19.66
CA GLY A 185 18.64 -11.04 -19.10
C GLY A 185 19.70 -12.12 -19.01
N MET A 186 20.94 -11.68 -19.10
CA MET A 186 22.11 -12.48 -18.82
C MET A 186 22.68 -12.07 -17.46
N TYR A 187 23.15 -13.03 -16.69
CA TYR A 187 23.75 -12.75 -15.40
C TYR A 187 25.00 -13.58 -15.16
N ALA A 188 25.91 -13.00 -14.40
CA ALA A 188 27.10 -13.69 -13.93
C ALA A 188 27.37 -13.31 -12.47
N LYS A 189 27.92 -14.27 -11.71
CA LYS A 189 28.26 -14.10 -10.31
C LYS A 189 29.54 -14.88 -10.01
N LEU A 190 30.45 -14.24 -9.27
CA LEU A 190 31.67 -14.83 -8.76
C LEU A 190 31.72 -14.65 -7.25
N ASN A 191 31.82 -15.74 -6.52
CA ASN A 191 32.05 -15.78 -5.08
C ASN A 191 33.44 -16.32 -4.80
N TRP A 192 34.13 -15.69 -3.90
CA TRP A 192 35.39 -16.14 -3.36
C TRP A 192 35.37 -16.03 -1.85
N ASN A 193 35.86 -17.07 -1.15
CA ASN A 193 36.17 -16.96 0.25
C ASN A 193 37.53 -17.62 0.53
N TYR A 194 38.23 -17.07 1.52
CA TYR A 194 39.49 -17.59 2.03
C TYR A 194 39.36 -17.89 3.51
N GLN A 195 39.56 -19.14 3.90
CA GLN A 195 39.47 -19.65 5.30
C GLN A 195 38.16 -19.27 5.99
N GLU A 196 37.07 -19.09 5.25
CA GLU A 196 35.81 -18.55 5.76
C GLU A 196 35.99 -17.27 6.58
N THR A 197 37.10 -16.56 6.38
CA THR A 197 37.47 -15.31 7.06
C THR A 197 37.26 -14.11 6.16
N TYR A 198 37.70 -14.20 4.90
CA TYR A 198 37.52 -13.17 3.89
C TYR A 198 36.53 -13.62 2.84
N PHE A 199 35.58 -12.77 2.54
CA PHE A 199 34.52 -13.04 1.56
C PHE A 199 34.46 -11.93 0.53
N LEU A 200 34.46 -12.27 -0.76
CA LEU A 200 34.24 -11.34 -1.85
C LEU A 200 33.19 -11.92 -2.80
N GLU A 201 32.29 -11.08 -3.25
CA GLU A 201 31.29 -11.42 -4.24
C GLU A 201 31.18 -10.30 -5.27
N PHE A 202 31.21 -10.69 -6.54
CA PHE A 202 30.90 -9.82 -7.67
C PHE A 202 29.74 -10.43 -8.44
N SER A 203 28.77 -9.62 -8.81
CA SER A 203 27.71 -10.05 -9.71
C SER A 203 27.31 -8.93 -10.67
N GLY A 204 26.77 -9.32 -11.82
CA GLY A 204 26.26 -8.39 -12.80
C GLY A 204 25.14 -9.01 -13.59
N ARG A 205 24.14 -8.18 -13.95
CA ARG A 205 23.04 -8.55 -14.83
C ARG A 205 22.92 -7.54 -15.95
N TYR A 206 22.63 -8.03 -17.14
CA TYR A 206 22.31 -7.22 -18.31
C TYR A 206 20.91 -7.61 -18.76
N ASP A 207 19.92 -6.76 -18.41
CA ASP A 207 18.50 -7.06 -18.56
C ASP A 207 17.85 -6.14 -19.59
N GLY A 208 16.95 -6.71 -20.40
CA GLY A 208 16.12 -6.01 -21.36
C GLY A 208 14.64 -6.17 -21.03
N SER A 209 13.84 -5.11 -21.23
CA SER A 209 12.40 -5.10 -20.99
C SER A 209 11.62 -4.59 -22.19
N SER A 210 10.49 -5.24 -22.49
CA SER A 210 9.55 -4.82 -23.53
C SER A 210 8.78 -3.54 -23.19
N ARG A 211 8.82 -3.09 -21.93
CA ARG A 211 8.15 -1.84 -21.48
C ARG A 211 8.79 -0.58 -22.04
N PHE A 212 10.03 -0.69 -22.56
CA PHE A 212 10.79 0.43 -23.10
C PHE A 212 10.90 0.36 -24.63
N ALA A 213 11.02 1.52 -25.25
CA ALA A 213 11.21 1.64 -26.69
C ALA A 213 12.49 0.92 -27.16
N PRO A 214 12.56 0.43 -28.39
CA PRO A 214 13.80 -0.07 -28.98
C PRO A 214 14.93 0.95 -28.81
N GLY A 215 16.10 0.51 -28.38
CA GLY A 215 17.23 1.39 -28.05
C GLY A 215 17.38 1.75 -26.57
N ASN A 216 16.29 1.72 -25.78
CA ASN A 216 16.29 2.04 -24.35
C ASN A 216 15.91 0.84 -23.45
N ARG A 217 15.82 -0.36 -24.04
CA ARG A 217 15.37 -1.58 -23.37
C ARG A 217 16.36 -2.15 -22.38
N TRP A 218 17.66 -1.97 -22.65
CA TRP A 218 18.71 -2.69 -21.97
C TRP A 218 19.37 -1.88 -20.87
N GLY A 219 19.59 -2.51 -19.70
CA GLY A 219 20.28 -1.93 -18.57
C GLY A 219 21.33 -2.90 -17.99
N PHE A 220 22.46 -2.36 -17.50
CA PHE A 220 23.48 -3.12 -16.79
C PHE A 220 23.44 -2.81 -15.30
N PHE A 221 23.41 -3.87 -14.48
CA PHE A 221 23.20 -3.81 -13.04
C PHE A 221 24.29 -4.59 -12.30
N PRO A 222 25.42 -3.93 -11.99
CA PRO A 222 26.52 -4.54 -11.23
C PRO A 222 26.27 -4.52 -9.73
N SER A 223 26.88 -5.46 -9.00
CA SER A 223 26.88 -5.51 -7.55
C SER A 223 28.19 -6.11 -7.03
N PHE A 224 28.60 -5.62 -5.86
CA PHE A 224 29.82 -6.05 -5.15
C PHE A 224 29.51 -6.19 -3.68
N SER A 225 30.05 -7.23 -3.04
CA SER A 225 30.06 -7.32 -1.58
C SER A 225 31.37 -7.87 -1.05
N ALA A 226 31.75 -7.41 0.13
CA ALA A 226 32.90 -7.91 0.88
C ALA A 226 32.52 -8.17 2.35
N GLY A 227 33.09 -9.22 2.91
CA GLY A 227 32.92 -9.59 4.30
C GLY A 227 34.23 -9.97 4.94
N TYR A 228 34.39 -9.60 6.21
CA TYR A 228 35.56 -9.97 6.99
C TYR A 228 35.14 -10.44 8.37
N ASP A 229 35.37 -11.73 8.65
CA ASP A 229 35.11 -12.31 9.98
C ASP A 229 36.40 -12.25 10.85
N ILE A 230 36.47 -11.21 11.63
CA ILE A 230 37.59 -10.90 12.49
C ILE A 230 37.79 -12.01 13.53
N ALA A 231 36.72 -12.60 14.07
CA ALA A 231 36.78 -13.62 15.10
C ALA A 231 37.51 -14.89 14.65
N ARG A 232 37.56 -15.15 13.36
CA ARG A 232 38.27 -16.32 12.80
C ARG A 232 39.79 -16.13 12.69
N THR A 233 40.29 -14.92 12.82
CA THR A 233 41.71 -14.60 12.70
C THR A 233 42.50 -15.05 13.92
N ASN A 234 43.76 -15.49 13.71
CA ASN A 234 44.60 -15.98 14.79
C ASN A 234 44.92 -14.92 15.84
N TYR A 235 45.12 -13.68 15.44
CA TYR A 235 45.39 -12.59 16.36
C TYR A 235 44.19 -12.28 17.27
N PHE A 236 42.95 -12.37 16.77
CA PHE A 236 41.75 -12.13 17.55
C PHE A 236 41.48 -13.30 18.54
N LYS A 237 41.68 -14.54 18.08
CA LYS A 237 41.58 -15.72 18.93
C LYS A 237 42.51 -15.67 20.11
N SER A 238 43.69 -15.05 19.95
CA SER A 238 44.63 -14.90 21.07
C SER A 238 44.15 -13.99 22.21
N TRP A 239 43.16 -13.13 21.94
CA TRP A 239 42.56 -12.26 22.97
C TRP A 239 41.56 -12.98 23.88
N ASN A 240 41.19 -14.21 23.56
CA ASN A 240 40.25 -15.05 24.31
C ASN A 240 38.95 -14.36 24.73
N LEU A 241 38.42 -13.54 23.82
CA LEU A 241 37.15 -12.83 23.96
C LEU A 241 35.96 -13.75 23.65
N PRO A 242 34.76 -13.52 24.23
CA PRO A 242 33.60 -14.39 24.10
C PRO A 242 32.87 -14.20 22.78
N PHE A 243 33.59 -13.97 21.66
CA PHE A 243 33.05 -13.86 20.35
C PHE A 243 33.25 -15.15 19.56
N SER A 244 32.14 -15.77 19.11
CA SER A 244 32.17 -16.85 18.13
C SER A 244 32.21 -16.32 16.70
N GLN A 245 31.65 -15.13 16.48
CA GLN A 245 31.70 -14.40 15.22
C GLN A 245 31.77 -12.89 15.48
N LEU A 246 32.59 -12.21 14.69
CA LEU A 246 32.65 -10.76 14.54
C LEU A 246 32.88 -10.44 13.09
N LYS A 247 31.77 -10.32 12.33
CA LYS A 247 31.83 -10.16 10.88
C LYS A 247 31.39 -8.76 10.47
N LEU A 248 32.27 -8.06 9.78
CA LEU A 248 31.95 -6.81 9.09
C LEU A 248 31.55 -7.14 7.64
N ARG A 249 30.51 -6.47 7.16
CA ARG A 249 29.98 -6.60 5.79
C ARG A 249 29.88 -5.23 5.14
N VAL A 250 30.30 -5.12 3.89
CA VAL A 250 30.05 -3.96 3.05
C VAL A 250 29.48 -4.44 1.72
N SER A 251 28.49 -3.77 1.22
CA SER A 251 27.96 -4.07 -0.11
C SER A 251 27.53 -2.80 -0.84
N TYR A 252 27.69 -2.83 -2.14
CA TYR A 252 27.16 -1.86 -3.08
C TYR A 252 26.58 -2.59 -4.28
N GLY A 253 25.36 -2.23 -4.68
CA GLY A 253 24.73 -2.83 -5.85
C GLY A 253 23.77 -1.88 -6.53
N ARG A 254 23.69 -2.00 -7.84
CA ARG A 254 22.70 -1.33 -8.68
C ARG A 254 21.66 -2.33 -9.13
N LEU A 255 20.38 -1.97 -9.00
CA LEU A 255 19.22 -2.74 -9.46
C LEU A 255 18.44 -1.91 -10.47
N GLY A 256 17.86 -2.58 -11.47
CA GLY A 256 16.90 -1.98 -12.40
C GLY A 256 15.47 -2.13 -11.89
N ASN A 257 14.70 -1.04 -11.95
CA ASN A 257 13.27 -1.07 -11.71
C ASN A 257 12.53 -0.61 -12.97
N GLN A 258 11.62 -1.43 -13.47
CA GLN A 258 10.78 -1.14 -14.64
C GLN A 258 9.34 -0.78 -14.28
N ASN A 259 8.95 -0.90 -13.00
CA ASN A 259 7.55 -0.77 -12.57
C ASN A 259 7.02 0.67 -12.64
N GLY A 260 7.88 1.68 -12.75
CA GLY A 260 7.49 3.06 -13.02
C GLY A 260 6.92 3.28 -14.42
N ALA A 261 7.31 2.43 -15.40
CA ALA A 261 6.80 2.47 -16.77
C ALA A 261 5.56 1.60 -16.93
N GLY A 262 4.54 2.12 -17.60
CA GLY A 262 3.42 1.32 -18.10
C GLY A 262 3.86 0.36 -19.21
N LEU A 263 2.99 -0.58 -19.57
CA LEU A 263 3.33 -1.62 -20.55
C LEU A 263 3.60 -1.05 -21.94
N TYR A 264 2.96 0.07 -22.29
CA TYR A 264 2.98 0.68 -23.63
C TYR A 264 3.20 2.20 -23.60
N ASP A 265 3.81 2.72 -22.53
CA ASP A 265 4.01 4.17 -22.32
C ASP A 265 4.83 4.87 -23.44
N TYR A 266 5.53 4.11 -24.26
CA TYR A 266 6.30 4.63 -25.40
C TYR A 266 5.52 4.64 -26.73
N LEU A 267 4.29 4.09 -26.75
CA LEU A 267 3.43 4.06 -27.94
C LEU A 267 2.44 5.19 -27.90
N GLY A 268 2.41 5.99 -28.95
CA GLY A 268 1.37 7.00 -29.15
C GLY A 268 0.05 6.31 -29.56
N VAL A 269 -0.92 6.32 -28.66
CA VAL A 269 -2.26 5.74 -28.90
C VAL A 269 -3.28 6.85 -29.01
N MET A 270 -4.16 6.75 -29.97
CA MET A 270 -5.28 7.66 -30.18
C MET A 270 -6.57 7.03 -29.64
N ASP A 271 -7.14 7.64 -28.61
CA ASP A 271 -8.40 7.18 -28.02
C ASP A 271 -9.58 7.60 -28.93
N LEU A 272 -10.39 6.63 -29.32
CA LEU A 272 -11.66 6.87 -29.98
C LEU A 272 -12.77 6.93 -28.93
N VAL A 273 -13.41 8.09 -28.78
CA VAL A 273 -14.46 8.30 -27.80
C VAL A 273 -15.81 8.49 -28.49
N SER A 274 -16.75 7.59 -28.19
CA SER A 274 -18.15 7.78 -28.52
C SER A 274 -18.83 8.59 -27.40
N ASN A 275 -19.86 9.34 -27.71
CA ASN A 275 -20.71 10.01 -26.72
C ASN A 275 -20.05 11.18 -25.94
N SER A 276 -19.01 11.80 -26.49
CA SER A 276 -18.44 13.03 -25.93
C SER A 276 -19.41 14.22 -26.06
N SER A 277 -19.36 15.16 -25.11
CA SER A 277 -20.09 16.43 -25.20
C SER A 277 -19.69 17.26 -26.44
N ASN A 278 -18.49 17.01 -26.96
CA ASN A 278 -17.93 17.70 -28.13
C ASN A 278 -18.10 16.94 -29.45
N ALA A 279 -18.85 15.82 -29.45
CA ALA A 279 -19.06 15.02 -30.63
C ALA A 279 -20.03 15.73 -31.60
N TRP A 280 -19.68 15.72 -32.88
CA TRP A 280 -20.57 16.20 -33.93
C TRP A 280 -21.80 15.29 -34.00
N LEU A 281 -22.97 15.90 -34.22
CA LEU A 281 -24.19 15.19 -34.52
C LEU A 281 -24.15 14.75 -35.99
N LEU A 282 -24.12 13.48 -36.22
CA LEU A 282 -24.21 12.90 -37.57
C LEU A 282 -25.65 12.53 -37.87
N PRO A 283 -26.07 12.56 -39.15
CA PRO A 283 -27.35 12.00 -39.55
C PRO A 283 -27.39 10.53 -39.12
N GLY A 284 -28.29 10.19 -38.22
CA GLY A 284 -28.50 8.81 -37.79
C GLY A 284 -29.44 8.05 -38.69
N VAL A 285 -29.54 6.75 -38.48
CA VAL A 285 -30.56 5.91 -39.15
C VAL A 285 -31.92 6.35 -38.65
N ASN A 286 -32.89 6.46 -39.57
CA ASN A 286 -34.28 6.91 -39.30
C ASN A 286 -34.40 8.33 -38.72
N ALA A 287 -33.58 9.27 -39.19
CA ALA A 287 -33.59 10.68 -38.81
C ALA A 287 -33.31 10.97 -37.32
N THR A 288 -32.85 10.00 -36.54
CA THR A 288 -32.42 10.20 -35.17
C THR A 288 -30.95 10.64 -35.13
N PRO A 289 -30.62 11.85 -34.66
CA PRO A 289 -29.24 12.30 -34.60
C PRO A 289 -28.37 11.35 -33.76
N ALA A 290 -27.25 10.91 -34.29
CA ALA A 290 -26.25 10.10 -33.58
C ALA A 290 -24.99 10.92 -33.33
N LYS A 291 -24.37 10.77 -32.15
CA LYS A 291 -23.06 11.35 -31.89
C LYS A 291 -21.99 10.54 -32.61
N GLY A 292 -21.18 11.23 -33.41
CA GLY A 292 -20.03 10.61 -34.07
C GLY A 292 -18.96 10.17 -33.08
N MET A 293 -18.11 9.25 -33.50
CA MET A 293 -16.86 8.95 -32.77
C MET A 293 -15.86 10.09 -32.98
N ILE A 294 -15.21 10.51 -31.92
CA ILE A 294 -14.15 11.52 -31.97
C ILE A 294 -12.83 10.84 -31.62
N ALA A 295 -11.82 11.08 -32.45
CA ALA A 295 -10.45 10.80 -32.09
C ALA A 295 -9.94 11.92 -31.17
N LYS A 296 -9.51 11.58 -29.95
CA LYS A 296 -8.84 12.53 -29.07
C LYS A 296 -7.41 12.77 -29.51
N THR A 297 -6.89 13.95 -29.22
CA THR A 297 -5.46 14.21 -29.36
C THR A 297 -4.68 13.13 -28.61
N PRO A 298 -3.71 12.45 -29.25
CA PRO A 298 -2.91 11.44 -28.58
C PRO A 298 -2.22 12.03 -27.37
N LYS A 299 -2.07 11.23 -26.30
CA LYS A 299 -1.20 11.59 -25.19
C LYS A 299 0.23 11.74 -25.69
N MET A 300 0.95 12.71 -25.14
CA MET A 300 2.37 12.83 -25.42
C MET A 300 3.10 11.62 -24.87
N VAL A 301 3.98 11.04 -25.68
CA VAL A 301 4.83 9.92 -25.29
C VAL A 301 6.29 10.31 -25.38
N SER A 302 7.11 9.73 -24.53
CA SER A 302 8.57 9.85 -24.61
C SER A 302 9.17 8.50 -25.00
N PRO A 303 9.86 8.41 -26.15
CA PRO A 303 10.56 7.20 -26.51
C PRO A 303 11.83 6.96 -25.68
N TYR A 304 12.24 7.93 -24.85
CA TYR A 304 13.47 7.92 -24.06
C TYR A 304 13.27 7.35 -22.66
N ILE A 305 12.07 6.91 -22.29
CA ILE A 305 11.83 6.25 -21.00
C ILE A 305 12.69 4.97 -20.95
N THR A 306 13.41 4.81 -19.84
CA THR A 306 14.26 3.66 -19.55
C THR A 306 14.18 3.24 -18.09
N TRP A 307 14.98 2.28 -17.69
CA TRP A 307 15.06 1.75 -16.34
C TRP A 307 15.31 2.83 -15.28
N GLU A 308 14.54 2.79 -14.22
CA GLU A 308 14.90 3.45 -12.97
C GLU A 308 16.05 2.66 -12.34
N LYS A 309 17.07 3.35 -11.82
CA LYS A 309 18.28 2.74 -11.24
C LYS A 309 18.26 2.89 -9.74
N VAL A 310 18.35 1.78 -9.03
CA VAL A 310 18.34 1.76 -7.57
C VAL A 310 19.74 1.38 -7.08
N ASP A 311 20.50 2.38 -6.62
CA ASP A 311 21.78 2.19 -5.97
C ASP A 311 21.59 1.93 -4.49
N ASN A 312 22.11 0.83 -3.98
CA ASN A 312 22.04 0.43 -2.59
C ASN A 312 23.44 0.22 -2.03
N ALA A 313 23.83 1.02 -1.03
CA ALA A 313 25.03 0.85 -0.24
C ALA A 313 24.66 0.43 1.18
N ASN A 314 25.30 -0.61 1.70
CA ASN A 314 25.05 -1.16 3.02
C ASN A 314 26.37 -1.43 3.74
N LEU A 315 26.39 -1.12 5.05
CA LEU A 315 27.43 -1.53 5.99
C LEU A 315 26.75 -2.30 7.14
N GLY A 316 27.17 -3.54 7.34
CA GLY A 316 26.60 -4.46 8.31
C GLY A 316 27.64 -5.01 9.29
N LEU A 317 27.16 -5.35 10.47
CA LEU A 317 27.92 -5.97 11.55
C LEU A 317 27.13 -7.17 12.08
N ASP A 318 27.75 -8.36 12.07
CA ASP A 318 27.19 -9.57 12.69
C ASP A 318 28.07 -10.00 13.85
N LEU A 319 27.46 -10.13 15.01
CA LEU A 319 28.09 -10.58 16.26
C LEU A 319 27.42 -11.85 16.75
N LEU A 320 28.23 -12.82 17.13
CA LEU A 320 27.80 -14.03 17.79
C LEU A 320 28.65 -14.22 19.03
N LEU A 321 28.04 -14.16 20.23
CA LEU A 321 28.71 -14.08 21.51
C LEU A 321 28.17 -15.16 22.46
N LEU A 322 28.96 -15.39 23.55
CA LEU A 322 28.58 -16.17 24.72
C LEU A 322 28.15 -17.60 24.34
N ASP A 323 28.99 -18.32 23.59
CA ASP A 323 28.71 -19.66 23.09
C ASP A 323 27.42 -19.71 22.21
N ASN A 324 27.27 -18.71 21.35
CA ASN A 324 26.15 -18.56 20.40
C ASN A 324 24.80 -18.24 21.08
N ARG A 325 24.79 -17.84 22.36
CA ARG A 325 23.55 -17.45 23.05
C ARG A 325 23.06 -16.08 22.67
N LEU A 326 23.94 -15.16 22.33
CA LEU A 326 23.60 -13.80 21.92
C LEU A 326 24.02 -13.54 20.48
N THR A 327 23.04 -13.24 19.64
CA THR A 327 23.24 -12.82 18.24
C THR A 327 22.83 -11.36 18.11
N ILE A 328 23.72 -10.52 17.55
CA ILE A 328 23.42 -9.12 17.22
C ILE A 328 23.73 -8.90 15.75
N THR A 329 22.78 -8.35 15.01
CA THR A 329 22.97 -7.89 13.64
C THR A 329 22.59 -6.41 13.57
N ALA A 330 23.48 -5.60 13.03
CA ALA A 330 23.24 -4.17 12.84
C ALA A 330 23.62 -3.77 11.43
N ASP A 331 22.73 -3.05 10.76
CA ASP A 331 22.92 -2.56 9.40
C ASP A 331 22.62 -1.07 9.30
N ILE A 332 23.43 -0.35 8.54
CA ILE A 332 23.14 1.01 8.08
C ILE A 332 23.20 1.03 6.56
N TYR A 333 22.20 1.67 5.94
CA TYR A 333 22.12 1.66 4.51
C TYR A 333 21.69 3.00 3.90
N GLN A 334 22.09 3.20 2.66
CA GLN A 334 21.56 4.23 1.80
C GLN A 334 21.11 3.60 0.50
N ARG A 335 19.83 3.79 0.17
CA ARG A 335 19.21 3.41 -1.09
C ARG A 335 18.82 4.67 -1.85
N THR A 336 19.34 4.84 -3.06
CA THR A 336 19.01 5.98 -3.90
C THR A 336 18.41 5.47 -5.21
N THR A 337 17.17 5.85 -5.49
CA THR A 337 16.51 5.55 -6.77
C THR A 337 16.69 6.75 -7.67
N HIS A 338 17.51 6.59 -8.68
CA HIS A 338 17.77 7.58 -9.73
C HIS A 338 16.88 7.34 -10.95
N ASP A 339 16.73 8.36 -11.76
CA ASP A 339 16.02 8.28 -13.03
C ASP A 339 14.58 7.77 -12.85
N MET A 340 13.93 8.09 -11.71
CA MET A 340 12.53 7.76 -11.49
C MET A 340 11.65 8.46 -12.52
N ILE A 341 10.63 7.75 -12.96
CA ILE A 341 9.69 8.26 -13.95
C ILE A 341 8.77 9.28 -13.30
N GLY A 342 8.84 10.49 -13.78
CA GLY A 342 8.06 11.65 -13.32
C GLY A 342 7.41 12.40 -14.48
N PRO A 343 6.64 13.47 -14.19
CA PRO A 343 6.04 14.30 -15.22
C PRO A 343 7.12 15.09 -15.97
N ALA A 344 6.93 15.25 -17.28
CA ALA A 344 7.71 16.18 -18.08
C ALA A 344 7.50 17.64 -17.61
N GLU A 345 8.31 18.54 -18.12
CA GLU A 345 8.16 19.99 -17.90
C GLU A 345 6.76 20.48 -18.30
N ALA A 346 6.33 21.53 -17.62
CA ALA A 346 5.05 22.14 -17.90
C ALA A 346 5.04 22.74 -19.31
N ILE A 347 4.08 22.35 -20.11
CA ILE A 347 3.84 22.92 -21.42
C ILE A 347 2.84 24.08 -21.25
N PRO A 348 3.08 25.25 -21.88
CA PRO A 348 2.12 26.35 -21.84
C PRO A 348 0.71 25.91 -22.25
N ALA A 349 -0.31 26.40 -21.55
CA ALA A 349 -1.71 26.02 -21.77
C ALA A 349 -2.19 26.27 -23.21
N ILE A 350 -1.58 27.20 -23.93
CA ILE A 350 -1.85 27.49 -25.34
C ILE A 350 -1.61 26.27 -26.27
N GLY A 351 -0.77 25.32 -25.81
CA GLY A 351 -0.54 24.05 -26.54
C GLY A 351 -1.72 23.08 -26.50
N GLY A 352 -2.77 23.36 -25.72
CA GLY A 352 -3.98 22.55 -25.64
C GLY A 352 -3.79 21.15 -25.02
N ILE A 353 -2.64 20.91 -24.39
CA ILE A 353 -2.30 19.62 -23.77
C ILE A 353 -2.64 19.66 -22.29
N SER A 354 -3.47 18.72 -21.87
CA SER A 354 -3.83 18.53 -20.46
C SER A 354 -2.60 18.15 -19.61
N LYS A 355 -2.64 18.47 -18.31
CA LYS A 355 -1.62 18.02 -17.35
C LYS A 355 -1.45 16.50 -17.35
N ASP A 356 -2.53 15.76 -17.55
CA ASP A 356 -2.56 14.30 -17.50
C ASP A 356 -2.08 13.64 -18.82
N ASP A 357 -2.01 14.43 -19.89
CA ASP A 357 -1.58 13.98 -21.22
C ASP A 357 -0.12 14.31 -21.54
N ARG A 358 0.65 14.83 -20.55
CA ARG A 358 2.08 15.10 -20.71
C ARG A 358 2.88 13.81 -20.77
N ALA A 359 3.98 13.85 -21.52
CA ALA A 359 4.92 12.75 -21.55
C ALA A 359 5.49 12.48 -20.14
N LYS A 360 5.79 11.22 -19.86
CA LYS A 360 6.60 10.85 -18.70
C LYS A 360 8.07 10.86 -19.08
N VAL A 361 8.94 11.18 -18.14
CA VAL A 361 10.40 11.22 -18.35
C VAL A 361 11.14 10.73 -17.11
N ASN A 362 12.37 10.26 -17.25
CA ASN A 362 13.22 9.85 -16.14
C ASN A 362 13.92 11.07 -15.52
N ASN A 363 13.26 11.78 -14.58
CA ASN A 363 13.76 13.07 -14.07
C ASN A 363 13.70 13.21 -12.54
N ALA A 364 13.24 12.20 -11.80
CA ALA A 364 13.13 12.27 -10.36
C ALA A 364 14.15 11.37 -9.64
N THR A 365 14.51 11.74 -8.42
CA THR A 365 15.43 10.97 -7.56
C THR A 365 14.93 10.96 -6.13
N LEU A 366 14.88 9.77 -5.53
CA LEU A 366 14.51 9.54 -4.15
C LEU A 366 15.67 8.89 -3.39
N ARG A 367 16.04 9.46 -2.25
CA ARG A 367 17.08 8.91 -1.37
C ARG A 367 16.46 8.44 -0.06
N ASN A 368 16.66 7.16 0.25
CA ASN A 368 16.27 6.54 1.51
C ASN A 368 17.51 6.17 2.32
N ARG A 369 17.61 6.63 3.55
CA ARG A 369 18.64 6.27 4.53
C ARG A 369 17.99 5.63 5.72
N GLY A 370 18.52 4.52 6.18
CA GLY A 370 17.98 3.82 7.32
C GLY A 370 19.01 3.00 8.06
N TRP A 371 18.57 2.46 9.18
CA TRP A 371 19.32 1.53 10.01
C TRP A 371 18.38 0.46 10.55
N GLU A 372 18.94 -0.71 10.82
CA GLU A 372 18.25 -1.87 11.36
C GLU A 372 19.11 -2.50 12.47
N LEU A 373 18.48 -2.95 13.53
CA LEU A 373 19.11 -3.66 14.63
C LEU A 373 18.27 -4.86 15.00
N SER A 374 18.91 -6.02 15.08
CA SER A 374 18.32 -7.26 15.59
C SER A 374 19.19 -7.80 16.72
N VAL A 375 18.56 -8.15 17.83
CA VAL A 375 19.20 -8.74 18.99
C VAL A 375 18.41 -9.98 19.37
N ASN A 376 19.06 -11.15 19.37
CA ASN A 376 18.44 -12.42 19.76
C ASN A 376 19.26 -13.06 20.87
N TRP A 377 18.57 -13.38 21.95
CA TRP A 377 19.10 -14.16 23.06
C TRP A 377 18.39 -15.49 23.13
N GLN A 378 19.13 -16.58 23.26
CA GLN A 378 18.58 -17.90 23.52
C GLN A 378 19.45 -18.68 24.47
N ASP A 379 18.83 -19.37 25.42
CA ASP A 379 19.55 -20.14 26.41
C ASP A 379 18.71 -21.33 26.90
N GLN A 380 19.39 -22.32 27.48
CA GLN A 380 18.75 -23.48 28.12
C GLN A 380 19.36 -23.70 29.52
N LEU A 381 18.50 -23.60 30.51
CA LEU A 381 18.88 -23.84 31.89
C LEU A 381 19.11 -25.34 32.17
N LYS A 382 19.95 -25.64 33.17
CA LYS A 382 20.25 -27.03 33.57
C LYS A 382 19.00 -27.84 33.96
N CYS A 383 17.91 -27.20 34.38
CA CYS A 383 16.61 -27.87 34.66
C CYS A 383 15.82 -28.27 33.40
N GLY A 384 16.34 -27.98 32.20
CA GLY A 384 15.69 -28.26 30.93
C GLY A 384 14.70 -27.19 30.48
N PHE A 385 14.64 -26.04 31.15
CA PHE A 385 13.87 -24.89 30.69
C PHE A 385 14.67 -24.14 29.61
N SER A 386 14.10 -24.07 28.40
CA SER A 386 14.66 -23.29 27.29
C SER A 386 13.88 -21.98 27.12
N TYR A 387 14.57 -20.88 26.81
CA TYR A 387 13.92 -19.61 26.54
C TYR A 387 14.69 -18.80 25.50
N GLY A 388 13.97 -17.97 24.78
CA GLY A 388 14.54 -17.05 23.82
C GLY A 388 13.78 -15.74 23.79
N VAL A 389 14.54 -14.66 23.61
CA VAL A 389 14.04 -13.30 23.45
C VAL A 389 14.69 -12.67 22.23
N GLY A 390 13.89 -12.37 21.24
CA GLY A 390 14.30 -11.64 20.05
C GLY A 390 13.71 -10.23 20.02
N PHE A 391 14.53 -9.25 19.69
CA PHE A 391 14.13 -7.88 19.48
C PHE A 391 14.68 -7.39 18.14
N ASN A 392 13.83 -6.80 17.31
CA ASN A 392 14.29 -6.09 16.13
C ASN A 392 13.65 -4.70 16.08
N ILE A 393 14.41 -3.74 15.56
CA ILE A 393 13.95 -2.37 15.37
C ILE A 393 14.59 -1.78 14.12
N SER A 394 13.81 -1.03 13.36
CA SER A 394 14.30 -0.33 12.16
C SER A 394 13.71 1.07 12.06
N ASN A 395 14.47 1.95 11.44
CA ASN A 395 14.00 3.28 11.10
C ASN A 395 14.62 3.76 9.81
N TYR A 396 13.87 4.54 9.02
CA TYR A 396 14.37 5.14 7.79
C TYR A 396 13.77 6.53 7.54
N LYS A 397 14.46 7.28 6.69
CA LYS A 397 14.01 8.57 6.15
C LYS A 397 14.17 8.55 4.63
N ALA A 398 13.08 8.81 3.92
CA ALA A 398 13.04 8.88 2.47
C ALA A 398 12.82 10.33 2.01
N VAL A 399 13.80 10.90 1.31
CA VAL A 399 13.81 12.31 0.90
C VAL A 399 13.86 12.39 -0.63
N VAL A 400 12.97 13.19 -1.19
CA VAL A 400 13.01 13.55 -2.62
C VAL A 400 14.21 14.48 -2.82
N THR A 401 15.19 14.04 -3.61
CA THR A 401 16.42 14.83 -3.86
C THR A 401 16.45 15.51 -5.21
N LYS A 402 15.56 15.08 -6.12
CA LYS A 402 15.35 15.71 -7.42
C LYS A 402 13.91 15.50 -7.85
N TYR A 403 13.23 16.55 -8.25
CA TYR A 403 11.88 16.48 -8.80
C TYR A 403 11.58 17.74 -9.64
N ASN A 404 10.84 17.58 -10.73
CA ASN A 404 10.48 18.70 -11.59
C ASN A 404 9.29 19.48 -11.03
N ASN A 405 9.59 20.40 -10.14
CA ASN A 405 8.64 21.33 -9.52
C ASN A 405 9.32 22.72 -9.36
N PRO A 406 9.53 23.43 -10.47
CA PRO A 406 10.30 24.70 -10.46
C PRO A 406 9.64 25.81 -9.64
N GLU A 407 8.32 25.77 -9.50
CA GLU A 407 7.56 26.75 -8.69
C GLU A 407 7.58 26.39 -7.19
N GLY A 408 8.09 25.23 -6.81
CA GLY A 408 8.11 24.76 -5.43
C GLY A 408 6.71 24.55 -4.84
N LEU A 409 5.72 24.19 -5.66
CA LEU A 409 4.35 23.98 -5.21
C LEU A 409 4.28 22.84 -4.18
N ILE A 410 3.69 23.14 -3.02
CA ILE A 410 3.42 22.16 -1.97
C ILE A 410 2.20 21.29 -2.34
N PHE A 411 1.22 21.88 -3.04
CA PHE A 411 0.00 21.22 -3.49
C PHE A 411 -0.23 21.46 -4.97
N ASN A 412 -0.66 20.45 -5.70
CA ASN A 412 -1.05 20.58 -7.11
C ASN A 412 -2.41 21.24 -7.30
N ASN A 413 -3.22 21.34 -6.24
CA ASN A 413 -4.51 21.99 -6.23
C ASN A 413 -4.79 22.58 -4.83
N HIS A 414 -5.20 23.85 -4.77
CA HIS A 414 -5.42 24.60 -3.54
C HIS A 414 -6.87 24.56 -3.04
N THR A 415 -7.79 23.99 -3.81
CA THR A 415 -9.22 24.02 -3.50
C THR A 415 -9.73 22.64 -3.04
N GLY A 416 -10.40 22.62 -1.88
CA GLY A 416 -11.18 21.50 -1.37
C GLY A 416 -10.39 20.45 -0.56
N LEU A 417 -11.12 19.41 -0.17
CA LEU A 417 -10.66 18.30 0.69
C LEU A 417 -9.62 17.38 0.02
N ALA A 418 -9.59 17.36 -1.31
CA ALA A 418 -8.69 16.53 -2.11
C ALA A 418 -7.45 17.32 -2.54
N ARG A 419 -6.52 17.52 -1.62
CA ARG A 419 -5.26 18.17 -1.93
C ARG A 419 -4.28 17.14 -2.44
N ASN A 420 -4.12 17.06 -3.75
CA ASN A 420 -3.02 16.31 -4.35
C ASN A 420 -1.72 17.00 -3.99
N ARG A 421 -0.89 16.31 -3.21
CA ARG A 421 0.45 16.82 -2.87
C ARG A 421 1.29 16.93 -4.13
N GLY A 422 1.97 18.06 -4.27
CA GLY A 422 3.14 18.14 -5.12
C GLY A 422 4.32 17.45 -4.45
N TYR A 423 5.20 16.84 -5.24
CA TYR A 423 6.52 16.49 -4.76
C TYR A 423 7.46 17.68 -5.01
N TYR A 424 8.41 17.89 -4.10
CA TYR A 424 9.42 18.92 -4.22
C TYR A 424 10.76 18.44 -3.65
N GLU A 425 11.84 19.07 -4.04
CA GLU A 425 13.17 18.77 -3.55
C GLU A 425 13.29 19.07 -2.06
N GLY A 426 13.81 18.13 -1.29
CA GLY A 426 13.89 18.19 0.19
C GLY A 426 12.71 17.58 0.93
N MET A 427 11.62 17.24 0.25
CA MET A 427 10.43 16.63 0.86
C MET A 427 10.77 15.30 1.54
N ASP A 428 10.39 15.15 2.83
CA ASP A 428 10.35 13.84 3.52
C ASP A 428 9.06 13.11 3.14
N ILE A 429 9.18 11.93 2.54
CA ILE A 429 8.00 11.17 2.12
C ILE A 429 7.08 10.91 3.31
N GLY A 430 5.81 11.23 3.10
CA GLY A 430 4.78 11.06 4.13
C GLY A 430 4.54 12.30 5.01
N GLU A 431 5.30 13.39 4.84
CA GLU A 431 5.05 14.62 5.59
C GLU A 431 3.63 15.16 5.37
N ILE A 432 3.08 15.77 6.39
CA ILE A 432 1.73 16.32 6.41
C ILE A 432 1.85 17.83 6.56
N TRP A 433 1.46 18.56 5.52
CA TRP A 433 1.26 19.99 5.61
C TRP A 433 -0.13 20.32 6.13
N GLY A 434 -0.22 21.30 7.00
CA GLY A 434 -1.48 21.72 7.60
C GLY A 434 -1.30 22.99 8.42
N TYR A 435 -2.40 23.43 9.01
CA TYR A 435 -2.45 24.60 9.86
C TYR A 435 -2.31 24.24 11.33
N GLU A 436 -1.80 25.17 12.12
CA GLU A 436 -1.86 25.06 13.56
C GLU A 436 -3.25 25.45 14.05
N ALA A 437 -3.89 24.55 14.77
CA ALA A 437 -5.21 24.78 15.38
C ALA A 437 -5.37 23.76 16.52
N ASN A 438 -5.21 24.21 17.74
CA ASN A 438 -5.26 23.33 18.91
C ASN A 438 -6.62 23.36 19.61
N ASP A 439 -7.36 24.48 19.49
CA ASP A 439 -8.57 24.73 20.22
C ASP A 439 -9.77 25.01 19.30
N LEU A 440 -10.96 25.03 19.91
CA LEU A 440 -12.18 25.58 19.34
C LEU A 440 -12.44 26.95 19.94
N PHE A 441 -13.19 27.78 19.23
CA PHE A 441 -13.71 29.00 19.84
C PHE A 441 -14.74 28.62 20.91
N MET A 442 -14.50 29.01 22.16
CA MET A 442 -15.36 28.64 23.29
C MET A 442 -16.59 29.56 23.42
N THR A 443 -16.46 30.82 23.00
CA THR A 443 -17.55 31.81 23.07
C THR A 443 -17.57 32.67 21.82
N ASN A 444 -18.73 33.24 21.49
CA ASN A 444 -18.84 34.21 20.39
C ASN A 444 -18.05 35.51 20.68
N ARG A 445 -17.90 35.89 21.95
CA ARG A 445 -17.05 37.02 22.33
C ARG A 445 -15.59 36.77 21.97
N GLU A 446 -15.10 35.57 22.21
CA GLU A 446 -13.75 35.17 21.78
C GLU A 446 -13.58 35.24 20.25
N VAL A 447 -14.61 34.82 19.49
CA VAL A 447 -14.63 34.95 18.02
C VAL A 447 -14.49 36.43 17.63
N ASP A 448 -15.33 37.28 18.20
CA ASP A 448 -15.33 38.72 17.88
C ASP A 448 -14.00 39.39 18.24
N GLU A 449 -13.40 39.04 19.37
CA GLU A 449 -12.09 39.53 19.81
C GLU A 449 -10.97 39.05 18.86
N TYR A 450 -11.00 37.78 18.46
CA TYR A 450 -10.00 37.19 17.59
C TYR A 450 -10.05 37.78 16.17
N LEU A 451 -11.24 37.94 15.59
CA LEU A 451 -11.42 38.44 14.25
C LEU A 451 -11.08 39.96 14.12
N ARG A 452 -10.89 40.69 15.24
CA ARG A 452 -10.35 42.05 15.20
C ARG A 452 -8.87 42.14 14.87
N THR A 453 -8.15 41.06 15.16
CA THR A 453 -6.68 41.01 15.01
C THR A 453 -6.22 40.05 13.94
N VAL A 454 -7.02 39.03 13.61
CA VAL A 454 -6.68 37.96 12.64
C VAL A 454 -7.79 37.81 11.62
N ASP A 455 -7.43 37.94 10.35
CA ASP A 455 -8.32 37.68 9.22
C ASP A 455 -8.37 36.22 8.85
N LEU A 456 -9.56 35.59 8.89
CA LEU A 456 -9.84 34.24 8.51
C LEU A 456 -10.66 34.13 7.21
N SER A 457 -10.73 35.19 6.41
CA SER A 457 -11.55 35.29 5.19
C SER A 457 -11.14 34.24 4.11
N PHE A 458 -9.91 33.76 4.13
CA PHE A 458 -9.49 32.65 3.27
C PHE A 458 -10.38 31.41 3.41
N PHE A 459 -10.78 31.08 4.62
CA PHE A 459 -11.64 29.92 4.89
C PHE A 459 -13.12 30.23 4.63
N LYS A 460 -13.60 31.38 5.07
CA LYS A 460 -15.00 31.85 4.93
C LYS A 460 -14.98 33.30 4.45
N ALA A 461 -15.37 33.53 3.21
CA ALA A 461 -15.40 34.87 2.62
C ALA A 461 -16.32 35.85 3.36
N ASP A 462 -17.37 35.35 4.00
CA ASP A 462 -18.30 36.12 4.81
C ASP A 462 -17.83 36.37 6.26
N ASN A 463 -16.70 35.72 6.61
CA ASN A 463 -16.08 35.76 7.93
C ASN A 463 -17.04 35.41 9.11
N GLN A 464 -18.11 34.63 8.82
CA GLN A 464 -19.10 34.22 9.82
C GLN A 464 -18.61 33.01 10.63
N TRP A 465 -17.89 33.30 11.70
CA TRP A 465 -17.40 32.32 12.65
C TRP A 465 -18.29 32.26 13.88
N GLN A 466 -18.34 31.10 14.55
CA GLN A 466 -19.15 30.87 15.71
C GLN A 466 -18.38 30.07 16.76
N ARG A 467 -18.83 30.12 18.00
CA ARG A 467 -18.33 29.21 19.04
C ARG A 467 -18.46 27.77 18.60
N GLY A 468 -17.45 26.98 18.88
CA GLY A 468 -17.34 25.57 18.46
C GLY A 468 -16.75 25.39 17.06
N ASP A 469 -16.44 26.45 16.32
CA ASP A 469 -15.60 26.36 15.13
C ASP A 469 -14.11 26.21 15.52
N VAL A 470 -13.32 25.61 14.65
CA VAL A 470 -11.88 25.44 14.85
C VAL A 470 -11.18 26.79 14.84
N LYS A 471 -10.38 27.06 15.87
CA LYS A 471 -9.56 28.27 16.00
C LYS A 471 -8.21 28.06 15.32
N TYR A 472 -8.08 28.60 14.13
CA TYR A 472 -6.81 28.60 13.36
C TYR A 472 -5.87 29.64 13.95
N ILE A 473 -4.57 29.34 13.95
CA ILE A 473 -3.53 30.20 14.51
C ILE A 473 -2.77 30.87 13.37
N ASP A 474 -2.66 32.19 13.43
CA ASP A 474 -1.74 32.98 12.63
C ASP A 474 -0.30 32.62 13.08
N SER A 475 0.35 31.78 12.30
CA SER A 475 1.64 31.17 12.64
C SER A 475 2.82 32.02 12.17
N ASN A 476 2.61 32.91 11.20
CA ASN A 476 3.63 33.80 10.65
C ASN A 476 3.53 35.24 11.22
N GLY A 477 2.40 35.60 11.88
CA GLY A 477 2.19 36.88 12.57
C GLY A 477 1.85 38.01 11.64
N ASP A 478 1.31 37.73 10.45
CA ASP A 478 0.96 38.79 9.46
C ASP A 478 -0.48 39.31 9.58
N GLY A 479 -1.24 38.80 10.58
CA GLY A 479 -2.60 39.22 10.87
C GLY A 479 -3.67 38.52 10.04
N LYS A 480 -3.33 37.45 9.31
CA LYS A 480 -4.27 36.63 8.55
C LYS A 480 -3.86 35.17 8.61
N VAL A 481 -4.76 34.24 8.30
CA VAL A 481 -4.44 32.82 8.16
C VAL A 481 -4.77 32.35 6.76
N ASP A 482 -3.73 32.05 5.98
CA ASP A 482 -3.86 31.61 4.60
C ASP A 482 -2.68 30.69 4.16
N PRO A 483 -2.76 30.04 2.99
CA PRO A 483 -1.67 29.22 2.47
C PRO A 483 -0.58 30.01 1.75
N GLY A 484 -0.60 31.35 1.76
CA GLY A 484 0.23 32.16 0.88
C GLY A 484 0.02 31.78 -0.59
N LYS A 485 1.09 31.68 -1.36
CA LYS A 485 1.06 31.15 -2.73
C LYS A 485 1.04 29.61 -2.79
N GLY A 486 1.09 28.93 -1.63
CA GLY A 486 1.17 27.48 -1.54
C GLY A 486 2.48 26.89 -2.06
N THR A 487 3.55 27.67 -2.00
CA THR A 487 4.90 27.27 -2.42
C THR A 487 5.82 27.17 -1.21
N LEU A 488 6.97 26.51 -1.36
CA LEU A 488 7.98 26.44 -0.30
C LEU A 488 8.52 27.81 0.13
N ALA A 489 8.56 28.77 -0.79
CA ALA A 489 9.04 30.13 -0.52
C ALA A 489 7.97 31.03 0.11
N ASP A 490 6.69 30.72 -0.15
CA ASP A 490 5.54 31.49 0.34
C ASP A 490 4.41 30.50 0.62
N HIS A 491 4.42 29.97 1.85
CA HIS A 491 3.47 28.96 2.32
C HIS A 491 2.48 29.51 3.36
N GLY A 492 2.51 30.85 3.62
CA GLY A 492 1.65 31.46 4.62
C GLY A 492 1.77 30.78 5.98
N ASP A 493 0.63 30.36 6.54
CA ASP A 493 0.54 29.68 7.83
C ASP A 493 0.66 28.15 7.74
N LEU A 494 0.83 27.62 6.53
CA LEU A 494 1.05 26.20 6.37
C LEU A 494 2.41 25.78 6.90
N LYS A 495 2.45 24.68 7.66
CA LYS A 495 3.69 24.06 8.13
C LYS A 495 3.59 22.53 8.11
N VAL A 496 4.74 21.86 8.17
CA VAL A 496 4.77 20.41 8.33
C VAL A 496 4.36 20.07 9.76
N ILE A 497 3.12 19.59 9.94
CA ILE A 497 2.55 19.25 11.25
C ILE A 497 2.78 17.80 11.66
N GLY A 498 3.19 16.93 10.73
CA GLY A 498 3.40 15.52 11.02
C GLY A 498 3.94 14.69 9.87
N ASN A 499 4.00 13.37 10.07
CA ASN A 499 4.41 12.42 9.04
C ASN A 499 3.64 11.10 9.16
N THR A 500 3.11 10.62 8.01
CA THR A 500 2.34 9.36 7.94
C THR A 500 3.21 8.12 7.85
N THR A 501 4.51 8.27 7.54
CA THR A 501 5.45 7.15 7.42
C THR A 501 5.68 6.53 8.79
N PRO A 502 5.56 5.20 8.94
CA PRO A 502 5.92 4.50 10.15
C PRO A 502 7.40 4.72 10.49
N LYS A 503 7.70 5.15 11.70
CA LYS A 503 9.05 5.31 12.23
C LYS A 503 9.26 4.39 13.44
N TYR A 504 10.47 3.86 13.57
CA TYR A 504 10.82 2.91 14.63
C TYR A 504 9.87 1.71 14.64
N SER A 505 9.78 1.02 13.51
CA SER A 505 9.08 -0.26 13.42
C SER A 505 9.85 -1.31 14.21
N PHE A 506 9.17 -2.03 15.11
CA PHE A 506 9.80 -3.00 15.98
C PHE A 506 9.03 -4.31 16.08
N GLY A 507 9.75 -5.37 16.39
CA GLY A 507 9.21 -6.69 16.70
C GLY A 507 9.86 -7.26 17.97
N ILE A 508 9.08 -7.99 18.78
CA ILE A 508 9.55 -8.73 19.94
C ILE A 508 9.06 -10.17 19.81
N ASN A 509 10.01 -11.09 19.79
CA ASN A 509 9.75 -12.52 19.80
C ASN A 509 10.08 -13.08 21.16
N LEU A 510 9.14 -13.77 21.79
CA LEU A 510 9.34 -14.47 23.04
C LEU A 510 9.04 -15.94 22.83
N ASN A 511 9.91 -16.81 23.25
CA ASN A 511 9.67 -18.25 23.25
C ASN A 511 10.18 -18.89 24.53
N ALA A 512 9.47 -19.91 24.99
CA ALA A 512 9.89 -20.70 26.16
C ALA A 512 9.40 -22.14 26.00
N GLY A 513 10.20 -23.07 26.53
CA GLY A 513 9.89 -24.50 26.49
C GLY A 513 10.28 -25.20 27.79
N TYR A 514 9.38 -26.08 28.27
CA TYR A 514 9.66 -26.88 29.46
C TYR A 514 8.85 -28.18 29.46
N LYS A 515 9.52 -29.32 29.54
CA LYS A 515 8.91 -30.64 29.67
C LYS A 515 7.76 -30.92 28.67
N GLY A 516 7.96 -30.56 27.41
CA GLY A 516 6.97 -30.76 26.36
C GLY A 516 6.03 -29.56 26.16
N PHE A 517 5.86 -28.66 27.13
CA PHE A 517 5.14 -27.41 26.94
C PHE A 517 6.02 -26.41 26.17
N GLY A 518 5.40 -25.74 25.22
CA GLY A 518 5.99 -24.64 24.46
C GLY A 518 5.06 -23.44 24.44
N ILE A 519 5.62 -22.24 24.58
CA ILE A 519 4.92 -20.97 24.37
C ILE A 519 5.75 -20.11 23.45
N SER A 520 5.11 -19.48 22.48
CA SER A 520 5.72 -18.46 21.64
C SER A 520 4.77 -17.25 21.49
N ALA A 521 5.34 -16.05 21.54
CA ALA A 521 4.61 -14.81 21.38
C ALA A 521 5.36 -13.86 20.46
N LEU A 522 4.67 -13.29 19.49
CA LEU A 522 5.18 -12.28 18.56
C LEU A 522 4.44 -10.98 18.78
N PHE A 523 5.15 -9.95 19.21
CA PHE A 523 4.67 -8.57 19.23
C PHE A 523 5.23 -7.81 18.03
N GLN A 524 4.42 -6.97 17.45
CA GLN A 524 4.80 -6.06 16.38
C GLN A 524 4.25 -4.67 16.68
N GLY A 525 5.02 -3.64 16.36
CA GLY A 525 4.57 -2.27 16.58
C GLY A 525 5.32 -1.22 15.78
N VAL A 526 4.80 -0.01 15.88
CA VAL A 526 5.35 1.22 15.33
C VAL A 526 5.34 2.27 16.45
N ALA A 527 6.53 2.78 16.83
CA ALA A 527 6.61 3.67 17.99
C ALA A 527 6.22 5.12 17.66
N LYS A 528 6.32 5.54 16.37
CA LYS A 528 5.92 6.89 15.96
C LYS A 528 5.28 6.85 14.58
N ARG A 529 4.06 7.32 14.49
CA ARG A 529 3.32 7.54 13.25
C ARG A 529 2.18 8.50 13.53
N GLN A 530 1.90 9.37 12.59
CA GLN A 530 0.77 10.29 12.66
C GLN A 530 -0.20 10.00 11.52
N PHE A 531 -1.47 10.24 11.80
CA PHE A 531 -2.54 9.99 10.84
C PHE A 531 -3.52 11.18 10.87
N PRO A 532 -3.68 11.93 9.79
CA PRO A 532 -4.64 13.01 9.73
C PRO A 532 -6.05 12.42 9.69
N MET A 533 -6.89 12.83 10.62
CA MET A 533 -8.31 12.47 10.61
C MET A 533 -8.99 13.31 9.52
N ALA A 534 -9.06 12.77 8.32
CA ALA A 534 -9.67 13.44 7.19
C ALA A 534 -10.93 12.67 6.75
N GLY A 535 -11.91 13.40 6.33
CA GLY A 535 -13.13 12.85 5.75
C GLY A 535 -14.36 13.46 6.37
N ALA A 536 -14.99 14.38 5.65
CA ALA A 536 -16.29 14.93 6.00
C ALA A 536 -17.31 13.84 6.34
N THR A 537 -17.21 12.68 5.70
CA THR A 537 -18.12 11.54 5.94
C THR A 537 -17.94 10.93 7.33
N TYR A 538 -16.71 10.88 7.86
CA TYR A 538 -16.46 10.36 9.20
C TYR A 538 -16.85 11.36 10.28
N LEU A 539 -16.41 12.59 10.12
CA LEU A 539 -16.59 13.63 11.13
C LEU A 539 -18.04 14.19 11.15
N TYR A 540 -18.73 14.21 10.02
CA TYR A 540 -20.11 14.70 9.92
C TYR A 540 -21.11 13.67 9.41
N GLY A 541 -20.73 12.40 9.39
CA GLY A 541 -21.61 11.26 9.27
C GLY A 541 -22.66 11.26 8.18
N GLY A 542 -22.56 12.00 7.12
CA GLY A 542 -23.58 12.02 6.06
C GLY A 542 -24.99 11.66 6.58
N ASN A 543 -25.32 10.38 6.58
CA ASN A 543 -26.59 9.87 7.12
C ASN A 543 -26.39 8.85 8.25
N CYS A 544 -25.18 8.67 8.75
CA CYS A 544 -24.89 7.77 9.87
C CYS A 544 -24.10 8.51 10.93
N TYR A 545 -24.56 8.44 12.17
CA TYR A 545 -23.87 8.96 13.34
C TYR A 545 -23.11 7.82 14.01
N PHE A 546 -21.83 8.05 14.29
CA PHE A 546 -21.01 7.17 15.09
C PHE A 546 -21.06 7.60 16.57
N LYS A 547 -20.62 6.72 17.46
CA LYS A 547 -20.57 7.03 18.89
C LYS A 547 -19.68 8.25 19.17
N GLU A 548 -18.62 8.41 18.42
CA GLU A 548 -17.67 9.53 18.50
C GLU A 548 -18.33 10.89 18.19
N HIS A 549 -19.43 10.89 17.42
CA HIS A 549 -20.19 12.11 17.18
C HIS A 549 -20.90 12.65 18.44
N LEU A 550 -20.97 11.87 19.52
CA LEU A 550 -21.42 12.38 20.82
C LEU A 550 -20.42 13.38 21.44
N ASP A 551 -19.17 13.38 20.94
CA ASP A 551 -18.11 14.29 21.39
C ASP A 551 -18.06 15.61 20.61
N TYR A 552 -19.16 16.00 19.97
CA TYR A 552 -19.30 17.31 19.35
C TYR A 552 -19.41 18.42 20.38
N PHE A 553 -18.77 19.56 20.07
CA PHE A 553 -18.97 20.78 20.81
C PHE A 553 -20.45 21.21 20.78
N ASN A 554 -21.03 21.41 21.95
CA ASN A 554 -22.38 21.96 22.12
C ASN A 554 -22.51 22.65 23.48
N ALA A 555 -23.67 23.22 23.78
CA ALA A 555 -23.92 23.94 25.05
C ALA A 555 -23.76 23.07 26.29
N TRP A 556 -23.98 21.75 26.16
CA TRP A 556 -23.92 20.78 27.25
C TRP A 556 -22.55 20.05 27.29
N HIS A 557 -21.76 20.20 26.26
CA HIS A 557 -20.43 19.59 26.07
C HIS A 557 -19.45 20.57 25.45
N PRO A 558 -19.10 21.65 26.16
CA PRO A 558 -18.25 22.71 25.63
C PRO A 558 -16.77 22.29 25.49
N ASP A 559 -16.35 21.18 26.11
CA ASP A 559 -15.04 20.55 26.04
C ASP A 559 -14.96 19.45 24.96
N GLY A 560 -15.97 19.33 24.10
CA GLY A 560 -16.02 18.37 23.01
C GLY A 560 -14.79 18.42 22.11
N TYR A 561 -14.28 17.24 21.75
CA TYR A 561 -13.12 17.13 20.85
C TYR A 561 -13.46 17.55 19.42
N LEU A 562 -14.66 17.18 18.93
CA LEU A 562 -15.14 17.55 17.60
C LEU A 562 -15.72 18.98 17.59
N PRO A 563 -15.68 19.67 16.43
CA PRO A 563 -16.23 21.03 16.34
C PRO A 563 -17.75 21.00 16.47
N ARG A 564 -18.40 22.16 16.44
CA ARG A 564 -19.87 22.23 16.45
C ARG A 564 -20.47 21.46 15.27
N LEU A 565 -21.58 20.80 15.49
CA LEU A 565 -22.35 20.13 14.44
C LEU A 565 -23.00 21.17 13.53
N THR A 566 -22.87 21.03 12.23
CA THR A 566 -23.45 21.89 11.21
C THR A 566 -23.82 21.09 9.97
N ASP A 567 -24.88 21.47 9.28
CA ASP A 567 -25.26 20.96 7.96
C ASP A 567 -24.67 21.80 6.80
N ASN A 568 -24.20 22.99 7.09
CA ASN A 568 -23.56 23.87 6.11
C ASN A 568 -22.24 23.24 5.58
N SER A 569 -22.16 23.06 4.26
CA SER A 569 -21.01 22.41 3.60
C SER A 569 -19.71 23.21 3.77
N LYS A 570 -19.79 24.54 3.80
CA LYS A 570 -18.62 25.42 4.00
C LYS A 570 -18.09 25.30 5.43
N ASP A 571 -18.97 25.32 6.42
CA ASP A 571 -18.57 25.15 7.82
C ASP A 571 -17.95 23.76 8.05
N LYS A 572 -18.48 22.72 7.38
CA LYS A 572 -17.89 21.38 7.40
C LYS A 572 -16.46 21.39 6.82
N GLU A 573 -16.28 22.01 5.65
CA GLU A 573 -14.98 22.13 5.01
C GLU A 573 -13.97 22.84 5.92
N VAL A 574 -14.36 23.96 6.48
CA VAL A 574 -13.48 24.78 7.33
C VAL A 574 -13.11 24.06 8.61
N ASN A 575 -14.05 23.42 9.28
CA ASN A 575 -13.78 22.79 10.56
C ASN A 575 -12.96 21.49 10.47
N ILE A 576 -13.10 20.71 9.39
CA ILE A 576 -12.46 19.39 9.27
C ILE A 576 -11.94 19.05 7.88
N GLY A 577 -12.12 19.92 6.90
CA GLY A 577 -11.59 19.71 5.56
C GLY A 577 -10.10 19.99 5.44
N TYR A 578 -9.53 20.76 6.36
CA TYR A 578 -8.12 21.11 6.37
C TYR A 578 -7.35 20.26 7.38
N ASN A 579 -6.12 19.88 7.05
CA ASN A 579 -5.24 19.25 8.01
C ASN A 579 -4.89 20.24 9.10
N THR A 580 -5.11 19.87 10.35
CA THR A 580 -4.78 20.68 11.53
C THR A 580 -4.07 19.86 12.57
N THR A 581 -3.31 20.51 13.44
CA THR A 581 -2.69 19.84 14.58
C THR A 581 -3.70 19.21 15.52
N ARG A 582 -4.92 19.78 15.64
CA ARG A 582 -6.02 19.26 16.48
C ARG A 582 -6.48 17.86 16.04
N TYR A 583 -6.62 17.64 14.74
CA TYR A 583 -7.13 16.37 14.19
C TYR A 583 -6.03 15.47 13.63
N LEU A 584 -4.82 15.63 14.15
CA LEU A 584 -3.69 14.78 13.85
C LEU A 584 -3.57 13.67 14.89
N LEU A 585 -4.03 12.48 14.53
CA LEU A 585 -4.06 11.33 15.42
C LEU A 585 -2.68 10.69 15.59
N ASN A 586 -2.41 10.17 16.79
CA ASN A 586 -1.25 9.34 17.06
C ASN A 586 -1.56 7.87 16.68
N ALA A 587 -0.97 7.41 15.59
CA ALA A 587 -1.11 6.06 15.07
C ALA A 587 0.01 5.10 15.49
N ALA A 588 0.75 5.42 16.55
CA ALA A 588 1.66 4.48 17.19
C ALA A 588 0.88 3.32 17.81
N TYR A 589 1.44 2.11 17.73
CA TYR A 589 0.78 0.92 18.26
C TYR A 589 1.77 -0.20 18.61
N MET A 590 1.31 -1.13 19.43
CA MET A 590 1.89 -2.45 19.64
C MET A 590 0.78 -3.50 19.61
N ARG A 591 0.96 -4.59 18.88
CA ARG A 591 0.00 -5.68 18.74
C ARG A 591 0.65 -7.01 19.09
N LEU A 592 -0.04 -7.84 19.87
CA LEU A 592 0.27 -9.25 19.97
C LEU A 592 -0.24 -9.95 18.72
N LYS A 593 0.68 -10.15 17.76
CA LYS A 593 0.38 -10.69 16.42
C LYS A 593 0.05 -12.17 16.46
N ASN A 594 0.82 -12.91 17.24
CA ASN A 594 0.65 -14.35 17.38
C ASN A 594 1.02 -14.77 18.79
N LEU A 595 0.20 -15.63 19.38
CA LEU A 595 0.47 -16.33 20.62
C LEU A 595 0.16 -17.81 20.40
N THR A 596 1.16 -18.65 20.50
CA THR A 596 1.00 -20.11 20.39
C THR A 596 1.38 -20.77 21.68
N VAL A 597 0.51 -21.62 22.19
CA VAL A 597 0.78 -22.55 23.30
C VAL A 597 0.71 -23.96 22.73
N SER A 598 1.71 -24.77 22.99
CA SER A 598 1.81 -26.12 22.44
C SER A 598 2.24 -27.13 23.51
N TYR A 599 1.88 -28.37 23.27
CA TYR A 599 2.36 -29.49 24.05
C TYR A 599 2.80 -30.64 23.16
N SER A 600 4.07 -31.04 23.25
CA SER A 600 4.64 -32.20 22.57
C SER A 600 4.64 -33.38 23.52
N PHE A 601 3.98 -34.44 23.15
CA PHE A 601 3.94 -35.67 23.95
C PHE A 601 5.31 -36.34 23.95
N LYS A 602 5.60 -37.07 25.03
CA LYS A 602 6.86 -37.81 25.15
C LYS A 602 6.92 -38.90 24.09
N PRO A 603 8.06 -39.10 23.40
CA PRO A 603 8.21 -40.13 22.38
C PRO A 603 7.76 -41.55 22.86
N GLN A 604 8.15 -41.92 24.06
CA GLN A 604 7.80 -43.19 24.69
C GLN A 604 6.27 -43.46 24.80
N LEU A 605 5.44 -42.40 24.82
CA LEU A 605 3.98 -42.56 24.85
C LEU A 605 3.41 -42.70 23.45
N VAL A 606 3.93 -41.94 22.48
CA VAL A 606 3.39 -41.90 21.12
C VAL A 606 3.86 -43.07 20.28
N GLU A 607 5.04 -43.63 20.55
CA GLU A 607 5.55 -44.85 19.94
C GLU A 607 4.64 -46.06 20.20
N LYS A 608 3.96 -46.09 21.36
CA LYS A 608 3.01 -47.17 21.69
C LYS A 608 1.79 -47.21 20.77
N ILE A 609 1.50 -46.11 20.12
CA ILE A 609 0.39 -45.98 19.16
C ILE A 609 0.88 -45.84 17.70
N GLY A 610 2.16 -46.18 17.46
CA GLY A 610 2.75 -46.22 16.13
C GLY A 610 3.10 -44.84 15.56
N LEU A 611 3.24 -43.80 16.41
CA LEU A 611 3.61 -42.45 15.98
C LEU A 611 5.05 -42.11 16.42
N SER A 612 5.76 -41.38 15.58
CA SER A 612 7.08 -40.84 15.90
C SER A 612 6.99 -39.52 16.67
N ASN A 613 5.97 -38.68 16.39
CA ASN A 613 5.74 -37.43 17.08
C ASN A 613 4.25 -37.11 17.14
N LEU A 614 3.82 -36.53 18.27
CA LEU A 614 2.48 -35.98 18.45
C LEU A 614 2.60 -34.64 19.20
N LYS A 615 2.14 -33.57 18.58
CA LYS A 615 2.09 -32.24 19.19
C LYS A 615 0.71 -31.63 18.99
N VAL A 616 0.15 -31.09 20.05
CA VAL A 616 -1.08 -30.29 19.99
C VAL A 616 -0.74 -28.85 20.24
N TYR A 617 -1.44 -27.93 19.56
CA TYR A 617 -1.22 -26.50 19.75
C TYR A 617 -2.48 -25.69 19.62
N PHE A 618 -2.47 -24.55 20.30
CA PHE A 618 -3.48 -23.51 20.22
C PHE A 618 -2.81 -22.21 19.87
N THR A 619 -3.28 -21.55 18.82
CA THR A 619 -2.74 -20.29 18.34
C THR A 619 -3.82 -19.23 18.31
N CYS A 620 -3.47 -18.03 18.78
CA CYS A 620 -4.30 -16.83 18.68
C CYS A 620 -3.57 -15.81 17.83
N ASP A 621 -4.23 -15.30 16.78
CA ASP A 621 -3.70 -14.17 16.00
C ASP A 621 -4.41 -12.88 16.35
N ASN A 622 -3.64 -11.77 16.35
CA ASN A 622 -4.12 -10.41 16.61
C ASN A 622 -4.91 -10.28 17.92
N LEU A 623 -4.46 -10.94 18.99
CA LEU A 623 -5.23 -11.10 20.22
C LEU A 623 -5.60 -9.76 20.85
N PHE A 624 -4.67 -8.81 20.93
CA PHE A 624 -4.94 -7.46 21.38
C PHE A 624 -3.99 -6.44 20.72
N THR A 625 -4.44 -5.19 20.70
CA THR A 625 -3.69 -4.03 20.19
C THR A 625 -3.75 -2.91 21.20
N ILE A 626 -2.58 -2.34 21.49
CA ILE A 626 -2.42 -1.12 22.30
C ILE A 626 -2.19 0.02 21.32
N SER A 627 -3.09 0.99 21.24
CA SER A 627 -3.01 2.16 20.37
C SER A 627 -3.77 3.32 20.97
N LYS A 628 -3.42 4.56 20.56
CA LYS A 628 -4.16 5.78 20.90
C LYS A 628 -5.21 6.16 19.84
N LEU A 629 -5.29 5.37 18.76
CA LEU A 629 -6.32 5.59 17.74
C LEU A 629 -7.72 5.27 18.28
N PRO A 630 -8.76 5.99 17.84
CA PRO A 630 -10.13 5.60 18.04
C PRO A 630 -10.40 4.17 17.56
N GLN A 631 -11.31 3.44 18.26
CA GLN A 631 -11.50 1.98 18.08
C GLN A 631 -11.89 1.54 16.65
N GLN A 632 -12.46 2.42 15.85
CA GLN A 632 -12.84 2.15 14.47
C GLN A 632 -11.65 2.13 13.50
N PHE A 633 -10.49 2.63 13.91
CA PHE A 633 -9.28 2.58 13.11
C PHE A 633 -8.38 1.42 13.54
N ASP A 634 -8.02 0.57 12.61
CA ASP A 634 -6.96 -0.40 12.82
C ASP A 634 -5.62 0.20 12.38
N PRO A 635 -4.62 0.31 13.26
CA PRO A 635 -3.35 0.98 12.95
C PRO A 635 -2.54 0.30 11.85
N GLU A 636 -2.73 -0.98 11.58
CA GLU A 636 -2.02 -1.68 10.50
C GLU A 636 -2.67 -1.46 9.14
N THR A 637 -3.99 -1.23 9.10
CA THR A 637 -4.73 -1.12 7.84
C THR A 637 -4.92 0.34 7.36
N LEU A 638 -4.37 1.32 8.08
CA LEU A 638 -4.48 2.74 7.73
C LEU A 638 -4.01 3.10 6.31
N ASN A 639 -3.05 2.35 5.76
CA ASN A 639 -2.51 2.57 4.41
C ASN A 639 -3.04 1.56 3.38
N GLN A 640 -3.94 0.66 3.76
CA GLN A 640 -4.56 -0.22 2.78
C GLN A 640 -5.51 0.61 1.93
N VAL A 641 -5.07 0.90 0.74
CA VAL A 641 -5.94 1.35 -0.34
C VAL A 641 -6.71 0.10 -0.77
N ASN A 642 -7.86 -0.12 -0.16
CA ASN A 642 -8.86 -0.96 -0.82
C ASN A 642 -9.16 -0.21 -2.11
N GLY A 643 -8.91 -0.81 -3.26
CA GLY A 643 -8.89 -0.28 -4.62
C GLY A 643 -10.05 0.60 -5.07
N TRP A 644 -10.49 1.44 -4.20
CA TRP A 644 -11.58 2.38 -4.36
C TRP A 644 -11.08 3.82 -4.36
N VAL A 645 -10.37 4.14 -5.39
CA VAL A 645 -10.20 5.53 -5.82
C VAL A 645 -11.20 5.73 -6.95
N GLY A 646 -12.32 6.38 -6.64
CA GLY A 646 -13.24 6.85 -7.67
C GLY A 646 -12.54 7.84 -8.59
N GLY A 647 -11.88 7.32 -9.60
CA GLY A 647 -11.16 8.07 -10.62
C GLY A 647 -10.54 7.12 -11.62
N SER A 648 -10.78 7.35 -12.87
CA SER A 648 -10.50 6.55 -14.06
C SER A 648 -9.02 6.26 -14.38
N ASN A 649 -8.12 6.14 -13.37
CA ASN A 649 -6.72 5.81 -13.60
C ASN A 649 -6.23 4.79 -12.58
N ALA A 650 -6.57 3.52 -12.82
CA ALA A 650 -6.07 2.37 -12.06
C ALA A 650 -4.56 2.07 -12.23
N SER A 651 -3.83 2.93 -12.93
CA SER A 651 -2.40 2.75 -13.22
C SER A 651 -1.44 3.57 -12.33
N ALA A 652 -1.94 4.34 -11.37
CA ALA A 652 -1.07 5.01 -10.41
C ALA A 652 -0.86 4.09 -9.19
N PRO A 653 0.38 3.77 -8.81
CA PRO A 653 0.61 3.08 -7.55
C PRO A 653 0.05 3.92 -6.41
N ALA A 654 -0.52 3.25 -5.42
CA ALA A 654 -1.27 3.78 -4.27
C ALA A 654 -0.57 4.82 -3.37
N LEU A 655 0.39 5.55 -3.88
CA LEU A 655 1.06 6.69 -3.23
C LEU A 655 0.30 8.01 -3.39
N THR A 656 -0.73 8.05 -4.24
CA THR A 656 -1.52 9.26 -4.48
C THR A 656 -2.64 9.38 -3.48
N SER A 657 -2.36 9.99 -2.38
CA SER A 657 -3.28 10.44 -1.33
C SER A 657 -3.71 9.39 -0.31
N PRO A 658 -2.94 9.21 0.76
CA PRO A 658 -3.43 8.51 1.96
C PRO A 658 -4.64 9.19 2.60
N LEU A 659 -4.99 10.39 2.17
CA LEU A 659 -5.98 11.24 2.81
C LEU A 659 -7.44 10.96 2.38
N THR A 660 -7.67 10.45 1.17
CA THR A 660 -9.04 10.30 0.64
C THR A 660 -9.65 8.91 0.81
N ALA A 661 -8.84 7.86 0.83
CA ALA A 661 -9.35 6.49 0.90
C ALA A 661 -9.49 5.96 2.34
N ASN A 662 -8.57 6.32 3.23
CA ASN A 662 -8.44 5.69 4.55
C ASN A 662 -8.93 6.57 5.71
N GLY A 663 -9.12 7.86 5.50
CA GLY A 663 -9.55 8.80 6.54
C GLY A 663 -11.02 8.68 6.95
N ASN A 664 -11.80 7.86 6.26
CA ASN A 664 -13.24 7.72 6.50
C ASN A 664 -13.63 6.49 7.34
N GLY A 665 -12.66 5.74 7.88
CA GLY A 665 -12.94 4.57 8.72
C GLY A 665 -13.52 3.35 7.97
N ARG A 666 -13.50 3.35 6.63
CA ARG A 666 -14.09 2.27 5.81
C ARG A 666 -13.16 1.08 5.59
N VAL A 667 -12.02 1.05 6.26
CA VAL A 667 -11.07 -0.06 6.16
C VAL A 667 -11.51 -1.20 7.08
N TYR A 668 -11.53 -2.43 6.55
CA TYR A 668 -11.88 -3.60 7.35
C TYR A 668 -10.74 -3.89 8.34
N PRO A 669 -11.02 -3.97 9.66
CA PRO A 669 -10.00 -4.26 10.66
C PRO A 669 -9.53 -5.70 10.56
N LEU A 670 -8.31 -5.97 11.03
CA LEU A 670 -7.79 -7.33 11.10
C LEU A 670 -8.60 -8.18 12.07
N ASN A 671 -8.91 -9.39 11.63
CA ASN A 671 -9.64 -10.37 12.45
C ASN A 671 -8.74 -10.94 13.54
N ARG A 672 -9.36 -11.31 14.68
CA ARG A 672 -8.77 -12.22 15.65
C ARG A 672 -9.08 -13.63 15.22
N ASN A 673 -8.05 -14.48 15.09
CA ASN A 673 -8.20 -15.86 14.73
C ASN A 673 -7.80 -16.73 15.92
N PHE A 674 -8.53 -17.84 16.11
CA PHE A 674 -8.24 -18.86 17.10
C PHE A 674 -8.14 -20.18 16.35
N VAL A 675 -6.98 -20.83 16.44
CA VAL A 675 -6.66 -22.04 15.68
C VAL A 675 -6.25 -23.14 16.64
N PHE A 676 -6.87 -24.29 16.54
CA PHE A 676 -6.42 -25.52 17.17
C PHE A 676 -5.80 -26.43 16.12
N GLY A 677 -4.65 -26.99 16.41
CA GLY A 677 -3.97 -27.88 15.48
C GLY A 677 -3.32 -29.05 16.19
N ILE A 678 -3.14 -30.09 15.41
CA ILE A 678 -2.45 -31.35 15.81
C ILE A 678 -1.41 -31.66 14.73
N ASP A 679 -0.15 -31.82 15.14
CA ASP A 679 0.92 -32.29 14.29
C ASP A 679 1.20 -33.74 14.61
N ILE A 680 1.11 -34.61 13.61
CA ILE A 680 1.33 -36.04 13.74
C ILE A 680 2.42 -36.46 12.74
N THR A 681 3.44 -37.19 13.26
CA THR A 681 4.44 -37.84 12.41
C THR A 681 4.37 -39.35 12.68
N PHE A 682 4.26 -40.12 11.62
CA PHE A 682 4.18 -41.56 11.65
C PHE A 682 5.56 -42.23 11.65
#